data_f1f7344e0c320c7ad70a49f8981ebe66
#
_entry.id   f1f7344e0c320c7ad70a49f8981ebe66
#
_cell.length_a   1.000
_cell.length_b   1.000
_cell.length_c   1.000
_cell.angle_alpha   90.00
_cell.angle_beta   90.00
_cell.angle_gamma   90.00
#
_symmetry.space_group_name_H-M   'P 1'
#
loop_
_entity.id
_entity.type
_entity.pdbx_description
1 polymer ?
#
loop_
_entity_poly.entity_id
_entity_poly.type
_entity_poly.pdbx_seq_one_letter_code
_entity_poly.pdbx_strand_id
1 'polypeptide(L)'
;MLVVLLLVLSLGYLHFYGFPDFLKELLLGELQRAGYAAQFTSIRLDLFRGVVATDATFADAKTPDQPLAQIDEVEMQFSLKRLLNKQPFIRAIHIANAVIAIPTPPDENGPAKFTASDAYATFKFEDDGSIRVDRLTGVYCGIRLNVSGRIKPRSASTTTTTPATAKVPTGGGQFLFFTKAVRELNQCQVTLPPQLDLDFDLDLAQPLAGHVVAKLRGNQLQYRSLQLVSAAVDIEMSGGAIEVRRCEASLYGGEIDIHGRYDLAMGQFDIALSSTTDPAAIVPLVIKDAGPMLRDLRVEENPKILARYRLSPETGSLPELTGTVQTGGLTVRGVEFRSIKFAFEDRGPQVKFNGVEIVTPEGRLDGHGEYHIESTDFAYEFDSTLDPTKLQPLMTNNVRQIVEPAWFETPPHIIAKVSGDFVDPDAFAYDAQIDAHRCSYRGVGLEGASARLRLRESRLDVRDLRLERREGDVRGTLFADFNRHRVNFDLAAHANPSEIAGLLGEKAVKTMAPYRFGPRTDAKARGVIDFDKPEGTLWAAHVVNEGFSYWKFTADRAQATLVFTNNTMEINDFDAEFYSGKLRGHAGFIFSDTDPSYNFEFSVDRADVRNLLSAVEDRESTVTGLLTGQATIDGRGTDLGALSGKGQLNVADGILWQAPVFGIFSGVLGKTKATRAQASFTITNQAVSTEDMQIAAGAFTAQSRGQLGFDGKLDFRVEAQFLRAWPGIGWISPLIGKLLEYKVGGTIGDPKYRPVNLPKELLPNR
;
A
#
# COMPACT_ATOMS: atom_id res chain seq x y z
N MET A 1 -48.56 -21.20 -88.14
CA MET A 1 -49.44 -20.13 -87.63
C MET A 1 -50.23 -20.55 -86.38
N LEU A 2 -50.89 -21.71 -86.35
CA LEU A 2 -51.68 -22.19 -85.21
C LEU A 2 -50.85 -22.39 -83.92
N VAL A 3 -49.65 -22.99 -84.04
CA VAL A 3 -48.73 -23.21 -82.92
C VAL A 3 -48.27 -21.88 -82.33
N VAL A 4 -47.97 -20.89 -83.18
CA VAL A 4 -47.57 -19.53 -82.68
C VAL A 4 -48.73 -18.82 -82.01
N LEU A 5 -49.97 -19.00 -82.55
CA LEU A 5 -51.16 -18.43 -81.92
C LEU A 5 -51.47 -19.06 -80.56
N LEU A 6 -51.36 -20.41 -80.46
CA LEU A 6 -51.51 -21.14 -79.20
C LEU A 6 -50.45 -20.77 -78.20
N LEU A 7 -49.22 -20.54 -78.63
CA LEU A 7 -48.11 -20.11 -77.77
C LEU A 7 -48.35 -18.67 -77.27
N VAL A 8 -48.82 -17.77 -78.13
CA VAL A 8 -49.15 -16.40 -77.72
C VAL A 8 -50.34 -16.40 -76.76
N LEU A 9 -51.38 -17.18 -77.00
CA LEU A 9 -52.53 -17.32 -76.11
C LEU A 9 -52.12 -17.95 -74.73
N SER A 10 -51.28 -18.99 -74.78
CA SER A 10 -50.72 -19.58 -73.54
C SER A 10 -49.87 -18.61 -72.77
N LEU A 11 -49.00 -17.84 -73.43
CA LEU A 11 -48.17 -16.77 -72.74
C LEU A 11 -49.09 -15.69 -72.24
N GLY A 12 -50.12 -15.29 -73.00
CA GLY A 12 -51.10 -14.29 -72.49
C GLY A 12 -51.89 -14.78 -71.27
N TYR A 13 -52.32 -16.03 -71.30
CA TYR A 13 -52.97 -16.66 -70.16
C TYR A 13 -52.06 -16.70 -68.92
N LEU A 14 -50.80 -17.12 -69.04
CA LEU A 14 -49.83 -17.11 -67.93
C LEU A 14 -49.49 -15.71 -67.43
N HIS A 15 -49.58 -14.71 -68.30
CA HIS A 15 -49.36 -13.31 -67.94
C HIS A 15 -50.52 -12.70 -67.12
N PHE A 16 -51.80 -12.90 -67.64
CA PHE A 16 -52.96 -12.29 -67.06
C PHE A 16 -53.62 -13.05 -65.90
N TYR A 17 -53.64 -14.41 -66.01
CA TYR A 17 -54.31 -15.30 -65.07
C TYR A 17 -53.34 -16.04 -64.12
N GLY A 18 -52.02 -16.03 -64.40
CA GLY A 18 -51.01 -16.68 -63.61
C GLY A 18 -50.83 -18.16 -63.99
N PHE A 19 -50.02 -18.85 -63.19
CA PHE A 19 -49.70 -20.29 -63.39
C PHE A 19 -50.93 -21.14 -62.99
N PRO A 20 -51.34 -22.10 -63.78
CA PRO A 20 -52.31 -23.10 -63.39
C PRO A 20 -51.79 -23.95 -62.26
N ASP A 21 -52.69 -24.52 -61.43
CA ASP A 21 -52.33 -25.17 -60.18
C ASP A 21 -51.39 -26.39 -60.44
N PHE A 22 -51.52 -27.10 -61.54
CA PHE A 22 -50.60 -28.22 -61.86
C PHE A 22 -49.17 -27.76 -62.11
N LEU A 23 -48.92 -26.57 -62.64
CA LEU A 23 -47.59 -25.97 -62.80
C LEU A 23 -47.03 -25.49 -61.47
N LYS A 24 -47.89 -24.94 -60.59
CA LYS A 24 -47.51 -24.54 -59.23
C LYS A 24 -47.10 -25.76 -58.44
N GLU A 25 -47.86 -26.84 -58.44
CA GLU A 25 -47.55 -28.09 -57.77
C GLU A 25 -46.25 -28.73 -58.28
N LEU A 26 -45.99 -28.66 -59.57
CA LEU A 26 -44.72 -29.13 -60.12
C LEU A 26 -43.55 -28.35 -59.59
N LEU A 27 -43.66 -27.01 -59.52
CA LEU A 27 -42.62 -26.16 -59.03
C LEU A 27 -42.40 -26.34 -57.53
N LEU A 28 -43.48 -26.46 -56.75
CA LEU A 28 -43.42 -26.75 -55.30
C LEU A 28 -42.79 -28.13 -55.07
N GLY A 29 -43.08 -29.11 -55.86
CA GLY A 29 -42.49 -30.47 -55.79
C GLY A 29 -40.97 -30.46 -56.04
N GLU A 30 -40.47 -29.67 -57.03
CA GLU A 30 -39.03 -29.48 -57.24
C GLU A 30 -38.34 -28.78 -56.10
N LEU A 31 -38.96 -27.74 -55.54
CA LEU A 31 -38.43 -27.06 -54.34
C LEU A 31 -38.39 -27.99 -53.14
N GLN A 32 -39.39 -28.82 -52.95
CA GLN A 32 -39.44 -29.78 -51.85
C GLN A 32 -38.35 -30.86 -52.01
N ARG A 33 -38.07 -31.30 -53.24
CA ARG A 33 -36.96 -32.24 -53.58
C ARG A 33 -35.60 -31.56 -53.26
N ALA A 34 -35.50 -30.24 -53.46
CA ALA A 34 -34.34 -29.48 -53.15
C ALA A 34 -34.19 -29.19 -51.59
N GLY A 35 -35.17 -29.66 -50.79
CA GLY A 35 -35.15 -29.53 -49.32
C GLY A 35 -35.84 -28.27 -48.78
N TYR A 36 -36.62 -27.58 -49.59
CA TYR A 36 -37.31 -26.35 -49.19
C TYR A 36 -38.85 -26.54 -49.28
N ALA A 37 -39.55 -26.14 -48.24
CA ALA A 37 -40.99 -25.94 -48.31
C ALA A 37 -41.26 -24.50 -48.74
N ALA A 38 -42.05 -24.31 -49.78
CA ALA A 38 -42.39 -22.99 -50.27
C ALA A 38 -43.91 -22.84 -50.41
N GLN A 39 -44.38 -21.61 -50.17
CA GLN A 39 -45.78 -21.21 -50.39
C GLN A 39 -45.79 -19.86 -51.13
N PHE A 40 -46.74 -19.71 -52.06
CA PHE A 40 -46.88 -18.49 -52.86
C PHE A 40 -48.37 -18.12 -52.97
N THR A 41 -48.66 -16.83 -52.83
CA THR A 41 -50.03 -16.33 -53.05
C THR A 41 -50.36 -16.31 -54.55
N SER A 42 -49.44 -15.81 -55.38
CA SER A 42 -49.61 -15.86 -56.83
C SER A 42 -48.28 -16.11 -57.56
N ILE A 43 -48.37 -16.76 -58.71
CA ILE A 43 -47.23 -16.92 -59.63
C ILE A 43 -47.74 -16.57 -61.02
N ARG A 44 -47.10 -15.65 -61.73
CA ARG A 44 -47.45 -15.21 -63.07
C ARG A 44 -46.21 -15.11 -63.96
N LEU A 45 -46.44 -15.19 -65.25
CA LEU A 45 -45.38 -14.98 -66.25
C LEU A 45 -45.47 -13.52 -66.74
N ASP A 46 -44.47 -12.72 -66.44
CA ASP A 46 -44.30 -11.40 -67.04
C ASP A 46 -43.31 -11.48 -68.20
N LEU A 47 -43.70 -10.87 -69.34
CA LEU A 47 -42.93 -10.99 -70.58
C LEU A 47 -41.56 -10.35 -70.56
N PHE A 48 -41.36 -9.35 -69.60
CA PHE A 48 -40.13 -8.59 -69.46
C PHE A 48 -39.37 -8.95 -68.19
N ARG A 49 -40.10 -9.34 -67.13
CA ARG A 49 -39.54 -9.64 -65.79
C ARG A 49 -39.32 -11.14 -65.54
N GLY A 50 -39.89 -12.01 -66.43
CA GLY A 50 -39.84 -13.47 -66.26
C GLY A 50 -40.97 -14.00 -65.39
N VAL A 51 -40.71 -15.01 -64.57
CA VAL A 51 -41.71 -15.50 -63.61
C VAL A 51 -41.66 -14.65 -62.35
N VAL A 52 -42.80 -14.08 -61.98
CA VAL A 52 -43.00 -13.24 -60.78
C VAL A 52 -43.90 -14.00 -59.81
N ALA A 53 -43.39 -14.25 -58.61
CA ALA A 53 -44.13 -14.79 -57.48
C ALA A 53 -44.34 -13.69 -56.42
N THR A 54 -45.52 -13.65 -55.82
CA THR A 54 -45.86 -12.69 -54.75
C THR A 54 -46.16 -13.43 -53.45
N ASP A 55 -45.82 -12.76 -52.33
CA ASP A 55 -46.00 -13.28 -50.98
C ASP A 55 -45.38 -14.70 -50.79
N ALA A 56 -44.12 -14.82 -51.21
CA ALA A 56 -43.42 -16.07 -51.15
C ALA A 56 -42.90 -16.36 -49.73
N THR A 57 -43.21 -17.53 -49.21
CA THR A 57 -42.67 -18.00 -47.94
C THR A 57 -41.82 -19.24 -48.16
N PHE A 58 -40.59 -19.23 -47.68
CA PHE A 58 -39.69 -20.37 -47.80
C PHE A 58 -39.31 -20.86 -46.39
N ALA A 59 -39.34 -22.17 -46.18
CA ALA A 59 -38.94 -22.84 -44.97
C ALA A 59 -38.08 -24.09 -45.30
N ASP A 60 -37.39 -24.63 -44.32
CA ASP A 60 -36.77 -25.95 -44.44
C ASP A 60 -37.88 -27.00 -44.53
N ALA A 61 -37.77 -27.97 -45.46
CA ALA A 61 -38.75 -29.03 -45.62
C ALA A 61 -38.94 -29.88 -44.35
N LYS A 62 -37.95 -29.93 -43.47
CA LYS A 62 -38.02 -30.63 -42.17
C LYS A 62 -38.71 -29.83 -41.07
N THR A 63 -38.76 -28.50 -41.20
CA THR A 63 -39.37 -27.57 -40.26
C THR A 63 -40.23 -26.53 -40.97
N PRO A 64 -41.33 -26.94 -41.66
CA PRO A 64 -42.12 -26.07 -42.52
C PRO A 64 -42.80 -24.92 -41.75
N ASP A 65 -43.03 -25.07 -40.46
CA ASP A 65 -43.66 -24.06 -39.61
C ASP A 65 -42.69 -22.92 -39.19
N GLN A 66 -41.41 -23.04 -39.54
CA GLN A 66 -40.42 -22.01 -39.27
C GLN A 66 -39.91 -21.39 -40.57
N PRO A 67 -40.45 -20.25 -41.00
CA PRO A 67 -40.03 -19.59 -42.22
C PRO A 67 -38.58 -19.13 -42.12
N LEU A 68 -37.78 -19.51 -43.12
CA LEU A 68 -36.41 -19.02 -43.33
C LEU A 68 -36.41 -17.68 -44.10
N ALA A 69 -37.42 -17.46 -44.94
CA ALA A 69 -37.60 -16.23 -45.68
C ALA A 69 -39.07 -15.97 -45.97
N GLN A 70 -39.49 -14.71 -45.82
CA GLN A 70 -40.76 -14.19 -46.27
C GLN A 70 -40.46 -13.06 -47.27
N ILE A 71 -40.98 -13.13 -48.47
CA ILE A 71 -40.58 -12.25 -49.58
C ILE A 71 -41.83 -11.74 -50.27
N ASP A 72 -41.99 -10.42 -50.38
CA ASP A 72 -43.14 -9.82 -50.99
C ASP A 72 -43.19 -10.12 -52.53
N GLU A 73 -42.04 -10.01 -53.20
CA GLU A 73 -41.96 -10.27 -54.63
C GLU A 73 -40.64 -10.96 -55.00
N VAL A 74 -40.71 -12.06 -55.72
CA VAL A 74 -39.59 -12.78 -56.34
C VAL A 74 -39.74 -12.78 -57.82
N GLU A 75 -38.75 -12.26 -58.53
CA GLU A 75 -38.70 -12.31 -60.02
C GLU A 75 -37.60 -13.29 -60.44
N MET A 76 -37.94 -14.19 -61.33
CA MET A 76 -37.00 -15.13 -61.91
C MET A 76 -36.89 -14.89 -63.43
N GLN A 77 -35.72 -14.45 -63.85
CA GLN A 77 -35.42 -14.27 -65.29
C GLN A 77 -34.81 -15.51 -65.92
N PHE A 78 -35.28 -15.83 -67.08
CA PHE A 78 -34.85 -17.04 -67.79
C PHE A 78 -34.04 -16.73 -69.05
N SER A 79 -33.13 -17.64 -69.43
CA SER A 79 -32.40 -17.62 -70.71
C SER A 79 -32.89 -18.71 -71.62
N LEU A 80 -33.61 -18.40 -72.70
CA LEU A 80 -34.04 -19.35 -73.71
C LEU A 80 -32.86 -20.06 -74.40
N LYS A 81 -31.72 -19.35 -74.53
CA LYS A 81 -30.51 -19.94 -75.13
C LYS A 81 -29.95 -21.05 -74.22
N ARG A 82 -29.92 -20.85 -72.88
CA ARG A 82 -29.49 -21.86 -71.95
C ARG A 82 -30.48 -23.05 -71.89
N LEU A 83 -31.77 -22.79 -71.95
CA LEU A 83 -32.80 -23.80 -71.94
C LEU A 83 -32.63 -24.75 -73.17
N LEU A 84 -32.39 -24.18 -74.34
CA LEU A 84 -32.15 -24.95 -75.56
C LEU A 84 -30.85 -25.78 -75.47
N ASN A 85 -29.85 -25.33 -74.76
CA ASN A 85 -28.57 -25.99 -74.55
C ASN A 85 -28.58 -26.97 -73.37
N LYS A 86 -29.75 -27.27 -72.76
CA LYS A 86 -29.90 -28.12 -71.56
C LYS A 86 -29.02 -27.66 -70.37
N GLN A 87 -28.75 -26.36 -70.26
CA GLN A 87 -28.04 -25.72 -69.14
C GLN A 87 -29.05 -25.18 -68.16
N PRO A 88 -28.64 -24.89 -66.89
CA PRO A 88 -29.49 -24.21 -65.95
C PRO A 88 -30.03 -22.93 -66.59
N PHE A 89 -31.32 -22.82 -66.71
CA PHE A 89 -31.97 -21.79 -67.56
C PHE A 89 -32.31 -20.50 -66.77
N ILE A 90 -32.21 -20.52 -65.46
CA ILE A 90 -32.35 -19.30 -64.58
C ILE A 90 -31.13 -18.43 -64.84
N ARG A 91 -31.38 -17.16 -65.23
CA ARG A 91 -30.32 -16.17 -65.46
C ARG A 91 -30.15 -15.26 -64.28
N ALA A 92 -31.24 -14.82 -63.66
CA ALA A 92 -31.22 -13.96 -62.52
C ALA A 92 -32.46 -14.17 -61.65
N ILE A 93 -32.29 -13.91 -60.35
CA ILE A 93 -33.36 -13.83 -59.35
C ILE A 93 -33.29 -12.45 -58.72
N HIS A 94 -34.40 -11.71 -58.74
CA HIS A 94 -34.57 -10.49 -58.02
C HIS A 94 -35.53 -10.71 -56.85
N ILE A 95 -35.13 -10.28 -55.68
CA ILE A 95 -35.92 -10.35 -54.44
C ILE A 95 -36.22 -8.95 -54.02
N ALA A 96 -37.47 -8.67 -53.75
CA ALA A 96 -37.90 -7.35 -53.25
C ALA A 96 -38.63 -7.52 -51.93
N ASN A 97 -38.21 -6.72 -50.94
CA ASN A 97 -38.79 -6.61 -49.61
C ASN A 97 -38.92 -7.98 -48.91
N ALA A 98 -37.78 -8.55 -48.55
CA ALA A 98 -37.74 -9.82 -47.87
C ALA A 98 -37.40 -9.66 -46.38
N VAL A 99 -37.98 -10.53 -45.56
CA VAL A 99 -37.52 -10.82 -44.20
C VAL A 99 -36.84 -12.20 -44.24
N ILE A 100 -35.56 -12.23 -43.94
CA ILE A 100 -34.74 -13.42 -43.96
C ILE A 100 -34.35 -13.78 -42.54
N ALA A 101 -34.58 -15.06 -42.12
CA ALA A 101 -34.31 -15.52 -40.78
C ALA A 101 -33.59 -16.86 -40.79
N ILE A 102 -32.27 -16.86 -40.83
CA ILE A 102 -31.43 -18.05 -40.98
C ILE A 102 -30.82 -18.41 -39.63
N PRO A 103 -31.03 -19.64 -39.09
CA PRO A 103 -30.31 -20.12 -37.93
C PRO A 103 -28.84 -20.36 -38.31
N THR A 104 -27.93 -19.90 -37.43
CA THR A 104 -26.51 -20.19 -37.56
C THR A 104 -26.20 -21.58 -37.01
N PRO A 105 -25.09 -22.21 -37.41
CA PRO A 105 -24.62 -23.44 -36.78
C PRO A 105 -24.45 -23.24 -35.24
N PRO A 106 -24.78 -24.29 -34.46
CA PRO A 106 -24.63 -24.19 -33.00
C PRO A 106 -23.17 -24.11 -32.58
N ASP A 107 -22.87 -23.25 -31.63
CA ASP A 107 -21.62 -23.22 -30.86
C ASP A 107 -21.86 -23.70 -29.40
N GLU A 108 -20.87 -23.52 -28.53
CA GLU A 108 -20.97 -23.86 -27.10
C GLU A 108 -22.14 -23.19 -26.36
N ASN A 109 -22.68 -22.07 -26.88
CA ASN A 109 -23.84 -21.34 -26.35
C ASN A 109 -25.12 -21.58 -27.16
N GLY A 110 -25.15 -22.56 -28.08
CA GLY A 110 -26.27 -22.88 -28.94
C GLY A 110 -26.32 -22.08 -30.25
N PRO A 111 -27.35 -22.28 -31.10
CA PRO A 111 -27.48 -21.56 -32.37
C PRO A 111 -27.90 -20.11 -32.15
N ALA A 112 -27.31 -19.20 -32.90
CA ALA A 112 -27.80 -17.82 -33.05
C ALA A 112 -28.72 -17.71 -34.26
N LYS A 113 -29.48 -16.63 -34.36
CA LYS A 113 -30.38 -16.39 -35.48
C LYS A 113 -29.98 -15.09 -36.19
N PHE A 114 -29.67 -15.21 -37.46
CA PHE A 114 -29.49 -14.05 -38.33
C PHE A 114 -30.86 -13.66 -38.91
N THR A 115 -31.34 -12.45 -38.62
CA THR A 115 -32.62 -11.94 -39.08
C THR A 115 -32.43 -10.59 -39.78
N ALA A 116 -32.59 -10.55 -41.09
CA ALA A 116 -32.54 -9.32 -41.87
C ALA A 116 -33.95 -8.96 -42.38
N SER A 117 -34.32 -7.70 -42.27
CA SER A 117 -35.57 -7.12 -42.81
C SER A 117 -35.28 -6.18 -43.98
N ASP A 118 -36.31 -5.78 -44.68
CA ASP A 118 -36.25 -4.85 -45.82
C ASP A 118 -35.18 -5.31 -46.86
N ALA A 119 -35.07 -6.62 -47.07
CA ALA A 119 -34.02 -7.17 -47.91
C ALA A 119 -34.41 -7.10 -49.41
N TYR A 120 -33.49 -6.53 -50.16
CA TYR A 120 -33.57 -6.49 -51.62
C TYR A 120 -32.33 -7.17 -52.18
N ALA A 121 -32.47 -8.17 -53.08
CA ALA A 121 -31.35 -8.89 -53.61
C ALA A 121 -31.46 -9.13 -55.10
N THR A 122 -30.32 -9.16 -55.78
CA THR A 122 -30.20 -9.54 -57.17
C THR A 122 -29.09 -10.59 -57.31
N PHE A 123 -29.49 -11.82 -57.64
CA PHE A 123 -28.59 -12.93 -57.89
C PHE A 123 -28.53 -13.19 -59.40
N LYS A 124 -27.32 -13.30 -59.96
CA LYS A 124 -27.07 -13.68 -61.34
C LYS A 124 -26.34 -15.00 -61.41
N PHE A 125 -26.84 -15.94 -62.23
CA PHE A 125 -26.22 -17.24 -62.43
C PHE A 125 -25.35 -17.18 -63.69
N GLU A 126 -24.06 -17.35 -63.52
CA GLU A 126 -23.07 -17.25 -64.58
C GLU A 126 -22.90 -18.59 -65.36
N ASP A 127 -22.27 -18.55 -66.55
CA ASP A 127 -22.13 -19.72 -67.38
C ASP A 127 -21.13 -20.78 -66.83
N ASP A 128 -20.25 -20.35 -65.91
CA ASP A 128 -19.31 -21.25 -65.24
C ASP A 128 -19.94 -21.92 -63.99
N GLY A 129 -21.23 -21.69 -63.73
CA GLY A 129 -21.95 -22.21 -62.57
C GLY A 129 -21.79 -21.34 -61.28
N SER A 130 -21.07 -20.25 -61.36
CA SER A 130 -20.98 -19.33 -60.24
C SER A 130 -22.25 -18.48 -60.08
N ILE A 131 -22.52 -18.04 -58.85
CA ILE A 131 -23.62 -17.17 -58.51
C ILE A 131 -23.02 -15.81 -58.13
N ARG A 132 -23.37 -14.76 -58.88
CA ARG A 132 -22.99 -13.41 -58.57
C ARG A 132 -24.13 -12.73 -57.85
N VAL A 133 -23.82 -12.18 -56.66
CA VAL A 133 -24.69 -11.27 -55.93
C VAL A 133 -24.34 -9.85 -56.40
N ASP A 134 -25.12 -9.31 -57.32
CA ASP A 134 -24.84 -7.95 -57.81
C ASP A 134 -25.14 -6.92 -56.74
N ARG A 135 -26.17 -7.14 -55.96
CA ARG A 135 -26.58 -6.27 -54.87
C ARG A 135 -27.51 -7.03 -53.92
N LEU A 136 -27.18 -7.03 -52.66
CA LEU A 136 -28.08 -7.42 -51.57
C LEU A 136 -28.06 -6.28 -50.56
N THR A 137 -29.19 -5.67 -50.29
CA THR A 137 -29.36 -4.65 -49.26
C THR A 137 -30.43 -5.10 -48.29
N GLY A 138 -30.32 -4.68 -47.02
CA GLY A 138 -31.31 -4.99 -45.99
C GLY A 138 -30.92 -4.34 -44.67
N VAL A 139 -31.67 -4.64 -43.63
CA VAL A 139 -31.38 -4.17 -42.27
C VAL A 139 -31.26 -5.37 -41.35
N TYR A 140 -30.12 -5.51 -40.68
CA TYR A 140 -29.84 -6.52 -39.65
C TYR A 140 -29.50 -5.89 -38.34
N CYS A 141 -30.25 -6.13 -37.27
CA CYS A 141 -30.06 -5.51 -35.96
C CYS A 141 -29.94 -3.99 -36.03
N GLY A 142 -30.69 -3.33 -36.93
CA GLY A 142 -30.59 -1.88 -37.17
C GLY A 142 -29.41 -1.48 -38.06
N ILE A 143 -28.53 -2.38 -38.46
CA ILE A 143 -27.39 -2.14 -39.34
C ILE A 143 -27.85 -2.26 -40.81
N ARG A 144 -27.57 -1.25 -41.63
CA ARG A 144 -27.81 -1.30 -43.06
C ARG A 144 -26.75 -2.16 -43.72
N LEU A 145 -27.19 -3.24 -44.34
CA LEU A 145 -26.33 -4.14 -45.12
C LEU A 145 -26.27 -3.70 -46.58
N ASN A 146 -25.10 -3.76 -47.19
CA ASN A 146 -24.86 -3.66 -48.60
C ASN A 146 -23.86 -4.74 -49.00
N VAL A 147 -24.33 -5.78 -49.64
CA VAL A 147 -23.55 -7.00 -49.91
C VAL A 147 -23.46 -7.21 -51.41
N SER A 148 -22.26 -7.42 -51.90
CA SER A 148 -21.96 -7.81 -53.29
C SER A 148 -20.92 -8.91 -53.30
N GLY A 149 -20.84 -9.67 -54.42
CA GLY A 149 -19.80 -10.67 -54.54
C GLY A 149 -20.15 -11.82 -55.43
N ARG A 150 -19.30 -12.84 -55.39
CA ARG A 150 -19.39 -14.04 -56.22
C ARG A 150 -19.21 -15.29 -55.36
N ILE A 151 -20.07 -16.30 -55.63
CA ILE A 151 -19.99 -17.62 -55.00
C ILE A 151 -19.84 -18.66 -56.09
N LYS A 152 -18.81 -19.46 -56.04
CA LYS A 152 -18.64 -20.66 -56.85
C LYS A 152 -19.08 -21.86 -56.05
N PRO A 153 -20.19 -22.55 -56.45
CA PRO A 153 -20.69 -23.71 -55.74
C PRO A 153 -19.74 -24.89 -55.84
N ARG A 154 -19.78 -25.79 -54.87
CA ARG A 154 -19.03 -27.04 -54.88
C ARG A 154 -19.55 -27.91 -56.02
N SER A 155 -18.72 -28.24 -57.04
CA SER A 155 -19.12 -29.16 -58.09
C SER A 155 -19.45 -30.53 -57.50
N ALA A 156 -20.64 -31.08 -57.88
CA ALA A 156 -21.15 -32.36 -57.39
C ALA A 156 -20.48 -33.60 -57.97
N SER A 157 -19.25 -33.48 -58.47
CA SER A 157 -18.55 -34.64 -59.10
C SER A 157 -17.11 -34.71 -58.66
N THR A 158 -16.88 -35.45 -57.55
CA THR A 158 -15.74 -36.38 -57.44
C THR A 158 -15.93 -37.26 -56.22
N THR A 159 -16.63 -38.33 -56.32
CA THR A 159 -16.43 -39.57 -55.55
C THR A 159 -15.06 -40.12 -55.90
N THR A 160 -14.00 -39.64 -55.31
CA THR A 160 -12.72 -40.36 -55.30
C THR A 160 -12.53 -40.87 -53.87
N THR A 161 -12.80 -42.17 -53.74
CA THR A 161 -12.35 -43.04 -52.66
C THR A 161 -10.83 -42.90 -52.53
N THR A 162 -10.35 -42.17 -51.52
CA THR A 162 -8.98 -42.24 -51.07
C THR A 162 -9.00 -42.57 -49.57
N PRO A 163 -8.12 -43.50 -49.09
CA PRO A 163 -8.26 -44.10 -47.77
C PRO A 163 -8.02 -43.07 -46.64
N ALA A 164 -8.80 -43.21 -45.59
CA ALA A 164 -8.78 -42.46 -44.38
C ALA A 164 -7.44 -42.58 -43.64
N THR A 165 -6.54 -41.59 -43.76
CA THR A 165 -5.48 -41.29 -42.76
C THR A 165 -4.95 -39.87 -42.92
N ALA A 166 -5.82 -38.88 -43.08
CA ALA A 166 -5.49 -37.51 -42.78
C ALA A 166 -6.64 -36.97 -41.91
N LYS A 167 -6.37 -36.58 -40.69
CA LYS A 167 -7.31 -35.80 -39.91
C LYS A 167 -7.58 -34.51 -40.67
N VAL A 168 -8.64 -34.53 -41.48
CA VAL A 168 -9.24 -33.30 -42.04
C VAL A 168 -9.71 -32.50 -40.84
N PRO A 169 -9.27 -31.23 -40.67
CA PRO A 169 -9.92 -30.37 -39.72
C PRO A 169 -11.38 -30.26 -40.12
N THR A 170 -12.24 -30.85 -39.34
CA THR A 170 -13.69 -30.75 -39.46
C THR A 170 -14.05 -29.30 -39.69
N GLY A 171 -14.74 -28.95 -40.77
CA GLY A 171 -15.14 -27.61 -41.19
C GLY A 171 -16.06 -26.84 -40.21
N GLY A 172 -16.03 -27.16 -38.93
CA GLY A 172 -16.73 -26.45 -37.84
C GLY A 172 -16.15 -25.10 -37.46
N GLY A 173 -14.83 -24.91 -37.61
CA GLY A 173 -14.19 -23.67 -37.11
C GLY A 173 -14.57 -22.40 -37.87
N GLN A 174 -14.85 -22.48 -39.15
CA GLN A 174 -15.20 -21.33 -39.98
C GLN A 174 -16.62 -20.83 -39.72
N PHE A 175 -17.56 -21.77 -39.56
CA PHE A 175 -18.94 -21.46 -39.22
C PHE A 175 -19.08 -21.00 -37.76
N LEU A 176 -18.22 -21.48 -36.85
CA LEU A 176 -18.13 -21.00 -35.46
C LEU A 176 -17.75 -19.52 -35.39
N PHE A 177 -16.83 -19.05 -36.24
CA PHE A 177 -16.50 -17.63 -36.32
C PHE A 177 -17.70 -16.80 -36.74
N PHE A 178 -18.43 -17.22 -37.77
CA PHE A 178 -19.64 -16.54 -38.24
C PHE A 178 -20.72 -16.49 -37.14
N THR A 179 -20.96 -17.61 -36.44
CA THR A 179 -21.92 -17.67 -35.34
C THR A 179 -21.54 -16.72 -34.19
N LYS A 180 -20.25 -16.68 -33.82
CA LYS A 180 -19.73 -15.73 -32.82
C LYS A 180 -19.90 -14.28 -33.28
N ALA A 181 -19.58 -13.99 -34.54
CA ALA A 181 -19.75 -12.63 -35.09
C ALA A 181 -21.21 -12.19 -35.10
N VAL A 182 -22.15 -13.06 -35.53
CA VAL A 182 -23.59 -12.78 -35.49
C VAL A 182 -24.06 -12.53 -34.05
N ARG A 183 -23.59 -13.33 -33.11
CA ARG A 183 -23.96 -13.18 -31.69
C ARG A 183 -23.46 -11.87 -31.10
N GLU A 184 -22.24 -11.47 -31.41
CA GLU A 184 -21.68 -10.18 -30.94
C GLU A 184 -22.41 -9.00 -31.59
N LEU A 185 -22.75 -9.07 -32.87
CA LEU A 185 -23.54 -8.06 -33.55
C LEU A 185 -24.96 -7.94 -32.99
N ASN A 186 -25.57 -9.05 -32.53
CA ASN A 186 -26.87 -9.04 -31.87
C ASN A 186 -26.85 -8.29 -30.50
N GLN A 187 -25.67 -8.04 -29.91
CA GLN A 187 -25.51 -7.27 -28.68
C GLN A 187 -25.36 -5.76 -28.95
N CYS A 188 -25.26 -5.35 -30.22
CA CYS A 188 -25.19 -3.95 -30.60
C CYS A 188 -26.60 -3.33 -30.58
N GLN A 189 -26.74 -2.20 -29.88
CA GLN A 189 -27.91 -1.34 -29.97
C GLN A 189 -27.53 -0.10 -30.76
N VAL A 190 -28.36 0.30 -31.71
CA VAL A 190 -28.04 1.38 -32.63
C VAL A 190 -29.10 2.45 -32.58
N THR A 191 -28.68 3.69 -32.42
CA THR A 191 -29.56 4.86 -32.48
C THR A 191 -29.64 5.40 -33.90
N LEU A 192 -28.51 5.44 -34.59
CA LEU A 192 -28.40 5.77 -36.02
C LEU A 192 -27.95 4.54 -36.79
N PRO A 193 -28.68 4.10 -37.86
CA PRO A 193 -28.32 2.90 -38.59
C PRO A 193 -26.89 2.95 -39.17
N PRO A 194 -25.94 2.14 -38.63
CA PRO A 194 -24.62 2.01 -39.25
C PRO A 194 -24.73 1.30 -40.59
N GLN A 195 -23.69 1.44 -41.41
CA GLN A 195 -23.60 0.78 -42.72
C GLN A 195 -22.53 -0.30 -42.68
N LEU A 196 -22.88 -1.49 -43.15
CA LEU A 196 -21.96 -2.59 -43.38
C LEU A 196 -21.91 -2.89 -44.88
N ASP A 197 -20.79 -2.61 -45.52
CA ASP A 197 -20.48 -2.98 -46.88
C ASP A 197 -19.68 -4.26 -46.87
N LEU A 198 -20.16 -5.28 -47.56
CA LEU A 198 -19.52 -6.60 -47.68
C LEU A 198 -19.32 -6.93 -49.16
N ASP A 199 -18.09 -7.17 -49.56
CA ASP A 199 -17.74 -7.68 -50.89
C ASP A 199 -17.00 -9.03 -50.77
N PHE A 200 -17.33 -10.00 -51.60
CA PHE A 200 -16.73 -11.32 -51.48
C PHE A 200 -16.57 -12.03 -52.84
N ASP A 201 -15.51 -12.84 -52.94
CA ASP A 201 -15.31 -13.83 -54.00
C ASP A 201 -14.92 -15.17 -53.35
N LEU A 202 -15.87 -16.08 -53.27
CA LEU A 202 -15.77 -17.33 -52.52
C LEU A 202 -15.91 -18.54 -53.40
N ASP A 203 -14.94 -19.44 -53.36
CA ASP A 203 -15.05 -20.83 -53.86
C ASP A 203 -15.42 -21.75 -52.68
N LEU A 204 -16.63 -22.31 -52.69
CA LEU A 204 -17.09 -23.21 -51.63
C LEU A 204 -16.31 -24.53 -51.56
N ALA A 205 -15.50 -24.86 -52.58
CA ALA A 205 -14.57 -26.00 -52.54
C ALA A 205 -13.28 -25.63 -51.76
N GLN A 206 -12.88 -24.37 -51.78
CA GLN A 206 -11.71 -23.83 -51.07
C GLN A 206 -12.01 -22.48 -50.42
N PRO A 207 -12.88 -22.44 -49.41
CA PRO A 207 -13.39 -21.17 -48.84
C PRO A 207 -12.30 -20.30 -48.18
N LEU A 208 -11.20 -20.91 -47.70
CA LEU A 208 -10.05 -20.18 -47.14
C LEU A 208 -9.24 -19.43 -48.20
N ALA A 209 -9.28 -19.88 -49.47
CA ALA A 209 -8.60 -19.20 -50.58
C ALA A 209 -9.41 -18.00 -51.11
N GLY A 210 -10.66 -17.84 -50.64
CA GLY A 210 -11.55 -16.75 -51.05
C GLY A 210 -11.05 -15.38 -50.59
N HIS A 211 -11.71 -14.36 -51.18
CA HIS A 211 -11.49 -12.96 -50.82
C HIS A 211 -12.77 -12.37 -50.23
N VAL A 212 -12.69 -11.74 -49.07
CA VAL A 212 -13.82 -11.08 -48.41
C VAL A 212 -13.35 -9.74 -47.87
N VAL A 213 -14.04 -8.69 -48.20
CA VAL A 213 -13.83 -7.35 -47.65
C VAL A 213 -15.09 -6.91 -46.91
N ALA A 214 -14.96 -6.59 -45.64
CA ALA A 214 -16.05 -6.07 -44.81
C ALA A 214 -15.69 -4.69 -44.28
N LYS A 215 -16.58 -3.71 -44.49
CA LYS A 215 -16.42 -2.32 -43.99
C LYS A 215 -17.64 -1.92 -43.21
N LEU A 216 -17.47 -1.69 -41.93
CA LEU A 216 -18.51 -1.17 -41.03
C LEU A 216 -18.21 0.29 -40.69
N ARG A 217 -19.25 1.14 -40.78
CA ARG A 217 -19.20 2.54 -40.38
C ARG A 217 -20.45 2.88 -39.62
N GLY A 218 -20.30 3.48 -38.45
CA GLY A 218 -21.45 3.86 -37.64
C GLY A 218 -21.12 4.94 -36.63
N ASN A 219 -22.16 5.65 -36.21
CA ASN A 219 -22.08 6.65 -35.15
C ASN A 219 -23.16 6.35 -34.11
N GLN A 220 -22.93 6.76 -32.86
CA GLN A 220 -23.86 6.58 -31.76
C GLN A 220 -24.29 5.11 -31.58
N LEU A 221 -23.31 4.24 -31.45
CA LEU A 221 -23.50 2.81 -31.23
C LEU A 221 -23.39 2.50 -29.73
N GLN A 222 -24.20 1.56 -29.26
CA GLN A 222 -24.01 0.94 -27.98
C GLN A 222 -23.65 -0.53 -28.16
N TYR A 223 -22.52 -0.94 -27.64
CA TYR A 223 -22.09 -2.33 -27.61
C TYR A 223 -21.90 -2.76 -26.16
N ARG A 224 -22.75 -3.69 -25.69
CA ARG A 224 -22.84 -4.06 -24.28
C ARG A 224 -23.06 -2.80 -23.39
N SER A 225 -22.12 -2.46 -22.51
CA SER A 225 -22.15 -1.25 -21.67
C SER A 225 -21.40 -0.07 -22.27
N LEU A 226 -20.70 -0.25 -23.40
CA LEU A 226 -19.92 0.80 -24.06
C LEU A 226 -20.78 1.67 -24.95
N GLN A 227 -20.64 2.97 -24.80
CA GLN A 227 -21.24 3.98 -25.69
C GLN A 227 -20.16 4.48 -26.66
N LEU A 228 -20.27 4.10 -27.92
CA LEU A 228 -19.37 4.51 -28.99
C LEU A 228 -19.92 5.75 -29.69
N VAL A 229 -19.14 6.81 -29.76
CA VAL A 229 -19.48 8.02 -30.54
C VAL A 229 -19.40 7.71 -32.03
N SER A 230 -18.35 7.00 -32.44
CA SER A 230 -18.16 6.51 -33.79
C SER A 230 -17.41 5.19 -33.80
N ALA A 231 -17.66 4.36 -34.82
CA ALA A 231 -16.88 3.16 -35.06
C ALA A 231 -16.66 2.97 -36.56
N ALA A 232 -15.46 2.55 -36.93
CA ALA A 232 -15.04 2.23 -38.26
C ALA A 232 -14.22 0.93 -38.29
N VAL A 233 -14.68 -0.09 -39.02
CA VAL A 233 -13.98 -1.41 -39.08
C VAL A 233 -13.80 -1.77 -40.53
N ASP A 234 -12.56 -2.06 -40.94
CA ASP A 234 -12.18 -2.56 -42.26
C ASP A 234 -11.43 -3.87 -42.06
N ILE A 235 -12.05 -4.98 -42.51
CA ILE A 235 -11.49 -6.32 -42.40
C ILE A 235 -11.39 -6.87 -43.82
N GLU A 236 -10.27 -7.50 -44.10
CA GLU A 236 -10.06 -8.25 -45.37
C GLU A 236 -9.63 -9.68 -45.06
N MET A 237 -10.27 -10.65 -45.68
CA MET A 237 -9.83 -12.03 -45.68
C MET A 237 -9.32 -12.34 -47.07
N SER A 238 -8.08 -12.82 -47.19
CA SER A 238 -7.50 -13.25 -48.45
C SER A 238 -6.38 -14.27 -48.19
N GLY A 239 -6.28 -15.29 -49.08
CA GLY A 239 -5.21 -16.28 -49.02
C GLY A 239 -5.10 -17.03 -47.68
N GLY A 240 -6.20 -17.24 -46.98
CA GLY A 240 -6.22 -17.93 -45.67
C GLY A 240 -5.85 -17.07 -44.49
N ALA A 241 -5.70 -15.76 -44.68
CA ALA A 241 -5.44 -14.80 -43.58
C ALA A 241 -6.57 -13.77 -43.46
N ILE A 242 -6.86 -13.37 -42.26
CA ILE A 242 -7.73 -12.22 -41.90
C ILE A 242 -6.84 -11.06 -41.50
N GLU A 243 -6.99 -9.95 -42.19
CA GLU A 243 -6.31 -8.69 -41.90
C GLU A 243 -7.33 -7.67 -41.41
N VAL A 244 -7.12 -7.15 -40.19
CA VAL A 244 -7.85 -5.99 -39.69
C VAL A 244 -7.04 -4.78 -40.11
N ARG A 245 -7.44 -4.13 -41.20
CA ARG A 245 -6.75 -2.97 -41.79
C ARG A 245 -7.02 -1.69 -40.97
N ARG A 246 -8.24 -1.61 -40.42
CA ARG A 246 -8.71 -0.50 -39.63
C ARG A 246 -9.78 -1.00 -38.66
N CYS A 247 -9.63 -0.71 -37.42
CA CYS A 247 -10.69 -0.87 -36.43
C CYS A 247 -10.55 0.27 -35.43
N GLU A 248 -11.23 1.37 -35.74
CA GLU A 248 -11.19 2.61 -34.96
C GLU A 248 -12.53 2.81 -34.26
N ALA A 249 -12.48 3.25 -33.00
CA ALA A 249 -13.66 3.62 -32.24
C ALA A 249 -13.35 4.86 -31.37
N SER A 250 -14.29 5.80 -31.35
CA SER A 250 -14.23 6.95 -30.45
C SER A 250 -15.23 6.76 -29.32
N LEU A 251 -14.75 6.77 -28.08
CA LEU A 251 -15.57 6.61 -26.87
C LEU A 251 -14.91 7.28 -25.66
N TYR A 252 -15.73 7.79 -24.75
CA TYR A 252 -15.29 8.42 -23.49
C TYR A 252 -14.17 9.46 -23.67
N GLY A 253 -14.27 10.29 -24.72
CA GLY A 253 -13.31 11.36 -25.02
C GLY A 253 -11.96 10.88 -25.54
N GLY A 254 -11.82 9.60 -25.86
CA GLY A 254 -10.59 9.00 -26.43
C GLY A 254 -10.88 8.17 -27.66
N GLU A 255 -9.85 7.56 -28.19
CA GLU A 255 -9.86 6.75 -29.40
C GLU A 255 -9.22 5.38 -29.13
N ILE A 256 -9.75 4.37 -29.77
CA ILE A 256 -9.16 3.03 -29.87
C ILE A 256 -8.86 2.77 -31.33
N ASP A 257 -7.67 2.31 -31.63
CA ASP A 257 -7.27 1.81 -32.93
C ASP A 257 -6.70 0.39 -32.78
N ILE A 258 -7.21 -0.53 -33.58
CA ILE A 258 -6.76 -1.93 -33.60
C ILE A 258 -6.46 -2.30 -35.06
N HIS A 259 -5.29 -2.85 -35.29
CA HIS A 259 -4.90 -3.43 -36.57
C HIS A 259 -4.11 -4.70 -36.33
N GLY A 260 -4.19 -5.61 -37.31
CA GLY A 260 -3.46 -6.87 -37.14
C GLY A 260 -3.83 -7.91 -38.19
N ARG A 261 -3.22 -9.08 -38.06
CA ARG A 261 -3.37 -10.18 -38.95
C ARG A 261 -3.54 -11.49 -38.17
N TYR A 262 -4.45 -12.32 -38.66
CA TYR A 262 -4.68 -13.67 -38.19
C TYR A 262 -4.55 -14.65 -39.36
N ASP A 263 -3.62 -15.60 -39.29
CA ASP A 263 -3.46 -16.66 -40.24
C ASP A 263 -4.32 -17.88 -39.81
N LEU A 264 -5.34 -18.17 -40.59
CA LEU A 264 -6.32 -19.25 -40.32
C LEU A 264 -5.71 -20.65 -40.42
N ALA A 265 -4.68 -20.83 -41.25
CA ALA A 265 -4.06 -22.14 -41.49
C ALA A 265 -3.05 -22.46 -40.38
N MET A 266 -2.26 -21.49 -39.99
CA MET A 266 -1.21 -21.64 -38.97
C MET A 266 -1.70 -21.35 -37.56
N GLY A 267 -2.87 -20.70 -37.38
CA GLY A 267 -3.35 -20.24 -36.09
C GLY A 267 -2.49 -19.11 -35.48
N GLN A 268 -1.71 -18.44 -36.33
CA GLN A 268 -0.82 -17.37 -35.96
C GLN A 268 -1.56 -16.03 -35.95
N PHE A 269 -1.34 -15.21 -34.95
CA PHE A 269 -1.86 -13.85 -34.95
C PHE A 269 -0.84 -12.84 -34.49
N ASP A 270 -1.00 -11.60 -34.95
CA ASP A 270 -0.24 -10.42 -34.56
C ASP A 270 -1.22 -9.25 -34.62
N ILE A 271 -1.60 -8.74 -33.41
CA ILE A 271 -2.59 -7.71 -33.25
C ILE A 271 -1.96 -6.57 -32.44
N ALA A 272 -2.03 -5.37 -32.97
CA ALA A 272 -1.61 -4.14 -32.28
C ALA A 272 -2.83 -3.31 -31.92
N LEU A 273 -2.79 -2.73 -30.73
CA LEU A 273 -3.81 -1.86 -30.16
C LEU A 273 -3.16 -0.54 -29.73
N SER A 274 -3.80 0.56 -30.09
CA SER A 274 -3.53 1.87 -29.53
C SER A 274 -4.81 2.42 -28.89
N SER A 275 -4.72 2.93 -27.67
CA SER A 275 -5.87 3.52 -26.98
C SER A 275 -5.49 4.80 -26.26
N THR A 276 -6.37 5.79 -26.36
CA THR A 276 -6.33 7.03 -25.57
C THR A 276 -7.63 7.17 -24.73
N THR A 277 -8.31 6.08 -24.47
CA THR A 277 -9.61 6.07 -23.79
C THR A 277 -9.45 5.94 -22.30
N ASP A 278 -10.40 6.46 -21.52
CA ASP A 278 -10.43 6.32 -20.07
C ASP A 278 -10.46 4.84 -19.66
N PRO A 279 -9.44 4.34 -18.92
CA PRO A 279 -9.38 2.95 -18.50
C PRO A 279 -10.53 2.55 -17.57
N ALA A 280 -11.12 3.48 -16.82
CA ALA A 280 -12.27 3.21 -15.97
C ALA A 280 -13.49 2.70 -16.76
N ALA A 281 -13.58 3.03 -18.03
CA ALA A 281 -14.64 2.56 -18.92
C ALA A 281 -14.35 1.18 -19.52
N ILE A 282 -13.08 0.82 -19.75
CA ILE A 282 -12.69 -0.38 -20.50
C ILE A 282 -12.28 -1.53 -19.58
N VAL A 283 -11.53 -1.25 -18.51
CA VAL A 283 -10.97 -2.30 -17.64
C VAL A 283 -12.04 -3.23 -17.04
N PRO A 284 -13.24 -2.75 -16.63
CA PRO A 284 -14.30 -3.63 -16.13
C PRO A 284 -14.83 -4.65 -17.15
N LEU A 285 -14.59 -4.42 -18.44
CA LEU A 285 -14.99 -5.34 -19.50
C LEU A 285 -14.00 -6.50 -19.68
N VAL A 286 -12.73 -6.25 -19.30
CA VAL A 286 -11.63 -7.20 -19.47
C VAL A 286 -11.38 -7.94 -18.16
N ILE A 287 -11.48 -7.24 -17.02
CA ILE A 287 -11.20 -7.77 -15.68
C ILE A 287 -12.47 -7.68 -14.84
N LYS A 288 -13.13 -8.81 -14.58
CA LYS A 288 -14.44 -8.87 -13.89
C LYS A 288 -14.47 -8.21 -12.51
N ASP A 289 -13.34 -8.23 -11.77
CA ASP A 289 -13.25 -7.74 -10.39
C ASP A 289 -12.49 -6.41 -10.25
N ALA A 290 -12.23 -5.71 -11.36
CA ALA A 290 -11.50 -4.45 -11.34
C ALA A 290 -12.31 -3.25 -10.77
N GLY A 291 -13.61 -3.39 -10.61
CA GLY A 291 -14.49 -2.30 -10.15
C GLY A 291 -14.07 -1.63 -8.83
N PRO A 292 -13.64 -2.37 -7.79
CA PRO A 292 -13.15 -1.77 -6.55
C PRO A 292 -11.85 -0.96 -6.70
N MET A 293 -10.93 -1.40 -7.58
CA MET A 293 -9.66 -0.68 -7.81
C MET A 293 -9.85 0.63 -8.57
N LEU A 294 -10.84 0.70 -9.42
CA LEU A 294 -11.09 1.86 -10.29
C LEU A 294 -12.04 2.90 -9.68
N ARG A 295 -12.75 2.59 -8.59
CA ARG A 295 -13.73 3.50 -7.97
C ARG A 295 -13.12 4.82 -7.53
N ASP A 296 -11.86 4.79 -7.09
CA ASP A 296 -11.15 5.94 -6.55
C ASP A 296 -10.14 6.53 -7.55
N LEU A 297 -10.14 6.02 -8.80
CA LEU A 297 -9.31 6.52 -9.88
C LEU A 297 -10.02 7.69 -10.58
N ARG A 298 -9.38 8.84 -10.64
CA ARG A 298 -9.80 9.99 -11.46
C ARG A 298 -8.67 10.30 -12.44
N VAL A 299 -8.99 10.29 -13.71
CA VAL A 299 -8.05 10.56 -14.80
C VAL A 299 -8.30 11.99 -15.28
N GLU A 300 -7.27 12.83 -15.28
CA GLU A 300 -7.33 14.21 -15.78
C GLU A 300 -7.06 14.26 -17.28
N GLU A 301 -6.11 13.44 -17.73
CA GLU A 301 -5.76 13.25 -19.13
C GLU A 301 -5.84 11.77 -19.47
N ASN A 302 -6.54 11.43 -20.55
CA ASN A 302 -6.66 10.05 -21.00
C ASN A 302 -5.28 9.41 -21.23
N PRO A 303 -5.05 8.19 -20.72
CA PRO A 303 -3.77 7.51 -20.88
C PRO A 303 -3.53 7.11 -22.33
N LYS A 304 -2.27 7.11 -22.74
CA LYS A 304 -1.85 6.49 -23.99
C LYS A 304 -1.40 5.06 -23.72
N ILE A 305 -2.14 4.10 -24.26
CA ILE A 305 -1.87 2.67 -24.14
C ILE A 305 -1.51 2.16 -25.53
N LEU A 306 -0.35 1.54 -25.66
CA LEU A 306 0.06 0.78 -26.85
C LEU A 306 0.26 -0.66 -26.41
N ALA A 307 -0.39 -1.59 -27.11
CA ALA A 307 -0.26 -3.02 -26.81
C ALA A 307 -0.13 -3.82 -28.10
N ARG A 308 0.60 -4.93 -28.04
CA ARG A 308 0.74 -5.87 -29.14
C ARG A 308 0.60 -7.29 -28.60
N TYR A 309 -0.35 -8.04 -29.17
CA TYR A 309 -0.60 -9.42 -28.82
C TYR A 309 -0.22 -10.32 -29.96
N ARG A 310 0.68 -11.25 -29.72
CA ARG A 310 1.26 -12.11 -30.75
C ARG A 310 1.24 -13.58 -30.33
N LEU A 311 0.89 -14.45 -31.24
CA LEU A 311 1.04 -15.90 -31.08
C LEU A 311 1.68 -16.49 -32.35
N SER A 312 2.72 -17.28 -32.16
CA SER A 312 3.37 -18.04 -33.24
C SER A 312 3.47 -19.53 -32.85
N PRO A 313 2.51 -20.38 -33.25
CA PRO A 313 2.46 -21.77 -32.82
C PRO A 313 3.66 -22.62 -33.28
N GLU A 314 4.34 -22.22 -34.37
CA GLU A 314 5.50 -22.95 -34.92
C GLU A 314 6.68 -23.05 -33.92
N THR A 315 6.76 -22.14 -32.96
CA THR A 315 7.83 -22.14 -31.97
C THR A 315 7.44 -22.82 -30.66
N GLY A 316 6.21 -23.34 -30.53
CA GLY A 316 5.67 -23.85 -29.27
C GLY A 316 5.57 -22.78 -28.18
N SER A 317 5.64 -21.50 -28.57
CA SER A 317 5.64 -20.36 -27.68
C SER A 317 4.24 -20.12 -27.11
N LEU A 318 4.20 -19.68 -25.86
CA LEU A 318 2.99 -19.11 -25.28
C LEU A 318 2.65 -17.76 -25.97
N PRO A 319 1.38 -17.34 -25.97
CA PRO A 319 1.01 -16.01 -26.44
C PRO A 319 1.83 -14.95 -25.72
N GLU A 320 2.28 -13.96 -26.47
CA GLU A 320 3.04 -12.82 -25.95
C GLU A 320 2.19 -11.55 -26.04
N LEU A 321 1.99 -10.87 -24.89
CA LEU A 321 1.37 -9.56 -24.86
C LEU A 321 2.42 -8.56 -24.38
N THR A 322 2.79 -7.61 -25.23
CA THR A 322 3.71 -6.52 -24.88
C THR A 322 3.03 -5.17 -25.02
N GLY A 323 3.45 -4.20 -24.23
CA GLY A 323 2.88 -2.86 -24.39
C GLY A 323 3.54 -1.81 -23.55
N THR A 324 3.04 -0.60 -23.72
CA THR A 324 3.43 0.57 -22.91
C THR A 324 2.18 1.31 -22.46
N VAL A 325 2.22 1.81 -21.25
CA VAL A 325 1.20 2.69 -20.68
C VAL A 325 1.88 3.99 -20.31
N GLN A 326 1.29 5.09 -20.68
CA GLN A 326 1.70 6.43 -20.30
C GLN A 326 0.45 7.24 -19.96
N THR A 327 0.40 7.76 -18.73
CA THR A 327 -0.67 8.65 -18.28
C THR A 327 -0.15 10.06 -18.12
N GLY A 328 -1.03 11.04 -18.27
CA GLY A 328 -0.83 12.38 -17.71
C GLY A 328 -1.28 12.44 -16.24
N GLY A 329 -1.84 13.57 -15.83
CA GLY A 329 -2.36 13.75 -14.46
C GLY A 329 -3.46 12.76 -14.11
N LEU A 330 -3.32 12.13 -12.94
CA LEU A 330 -4.35 11.26 -12.37
C LEU A 330 -4.33 11.32 -10.84
N THR A 331 -5.46 11.02 -10.23
CA THR A 331 -5.61 10.94 -8.78
C THR A 331 -6.14 9.56 -8.38
N VAL A 332 -5.48 8.91 -7.42
CA VAL A 332 -5.90 7.62 -6.86
C VAL A 332 -6.06 7.77 -5.35
N ARG A 333 -7.26 7.51 -4.82
CA ARG A 333 -7.56 7.68 -3.37
C ARG A 333 -7.10 9.03 -2.80
N GLY A 334 -7.18 10.11 -3.60
CA GLY A 334 -6.75 11.44 -3.18
C GLY A 334 -5.26 11.72 -3.29
N VAL A 335 -4.45 10.77 -3.76
CA VAL A 335 -3.02 10.96 -4.08
C VAL A 335 -2.90 11.40 -5.53
N GLU A 336 -2.25 12.53 -5.76
CA GLU A 336 -2.01 13.11 -7.08
C GLU A 336 -0.74 12.53 -7.72
N PHE A 337 -0.86 12.10 -8.96
CA PHE A 337 0.24 11.66 -9.80
C PHE A 337 0.29 12.57 -11.05
N ARG A 338 1.45 13.15 -11.34
CA ARG A 338 1.66 13.94 -12.55
C ARG A 338 1.80 13.08 -13.80
N SER A 339 2.44 11.93 -13.65
CA SER A 339 2.54 10.94 -14.72
C SER A 339 2.87 9.57 -14.17
N ILE A 340 2.39 8.55 -14.87
CA ILE A 340 2.81 7.15 -14.68
C ILE A 340 3.15 6.60 -16.06
N LYS A 341 4.32 5.97 -16.19
CA LYS A 341 4.79 5.34 -17.42
C LYS A 341 5.42 4.01 -17.09
N PHE A 342 5.09 3.00 -17.90
CA PHE A 342 5.75 1.69 -17.82
C PHE A 342 5.58 0.92 -19.13
N ALA A 343 6.48 -0.02 -19.38
CA ALA A 343 6.32 -1.06 -20.37
C ALA A 343 6.00 -2.38 -19.67
N PHE A 344 5.15 -3.21 -20.28
CA PHE A 344 4.85 -4.54 -19.77
C PHE A 344 5.06 -5.60 -20.85
N GLU A 345 5.40 -6.79 -20.39
CA GLU A 345 5.59 -7.98 -21.23
C GLU A 345 4.99 -9.18 -20.48
N ASP A 346 3.95 -9.76 -21.06
CA ASP A 346 3.29 -10.97 -20.59
C ASP A 346 3.64 -12.13 -21.53
N ARG A 347 4.24 -13.18 -20.96
CA ARG A 347 4.56 -14.44 -21.65
C ARG A 347 3.99 -15.64 -20.90
N GLY A 348 2.68 -15.65 -20.71
CA GLY A 348 1.94 -16.71 -20.04
C GLY A 348 1.84 -16.51 -18.53
N PRO A 349 2.53 -17.29 -17.66
CA PRO A 349 2.30 -17.16 -16.22
C PRO A 349 2.97 -15.92 -15.59
N GLN A 350 3.85 -15.23 -16.34
CA GLN A 350 4.66 -14.14 -15.83
C GLN A 350 4.43 -12.84 -16.60
N VAL A 351 4.14 -11.76 -15.89
CA VAL A 351 4.11 -10.39 -16.41
C VAL A 351 5.31 -9.62 -15.88
N LYS A 352 6.11 -9.05 -16.79
CA LYS A 352 7.23 -8.16 -16.45
C LYS A 352 6.85 -6.72 -16.68
N PHE A 353 7.27 -5.86 -15.76
CA PHE A 353 7.13 -4.42 -15.84
C PHE A 353 8.52 -3.78 -15.93
N ASN A 354 8.77 -3.02 -16.98
CA ASN A 354 10.06 -2.40 -17.25
C ASN A 354 9.90 -0.88 -17.39
N GLY A 355 10.92 -0.13 -16.96
CA GLY A 355 10.93 1.32 -17.07
C GLY A 355 9.72 1.96 -16.39
N VAL A 356 9.34 1.43 -15.22
CA VAL A 356 8.30 2.02 -14.39
C VAL A 356 8.79 3.38 -13.90
N GLU A 357 8.09 4.43 -14.26
CA GLU A 357 8.35 5.80 -13.85
C GLU A 357 7.05 6.38 -13.29
N ILE A 358 7.07 6.77 -12.03
CA ILE A 358 5.94 7.40 -11.33
C ILE A 358 6.41 8.76 -10.85
N VAL A 359 5.71 9.81 -11.23
CA VAL A 359 6.03 11.18 -10.84
C VAL A 359 4.86 11.77 -10.06
N THR A 360 5.14 12.28 -8.86
CA THR A 360 4.22 13.08 -8.05
C THR A 360 4.69 14.55 -8.00
N PRO A 361 3.91 15.48 -7.44
CA PRO A 361 4.37 16.86 -7.21
C PRO A 361 5.67 16.93 -6.38
N GLU A 362 5.90 15.99 -5.47
CA GLU A 362 6.97 16.02 -4.48
C GLU A 362 8.18 15.16 -4.86
N GLY A 363 8.05 14.22 -5.81
CA GLY A 363 9.16 13.33 -6.15
C GLY A 363 8.83 12.33 -7.25
N ARG A 364 9.74 11.37 -7.45
CA ARG A 364 9.59 10.32 -8.47
C ARG A 364 10.01 8.95 -7.94
N LEU A 365 9.52 7.92 -8.60
CA LEU A 365 9.95 6.54 -8.45
C LEU A 365 10.30 5.98 -9.82
N ASP A 366 11.45 5.34 -9.91
CA ASP A 366 11.91 4.58 -11.06
C ASP A 366 12.09 3.13 -10.66
N GLY A 367 11.63 2.19 -11.50
CA GLY A 367 11.71 0.79 -11.12
C GLY A 367 11.39 -0.19 -12.22
N HIS A 368 11.43 -1.45 -11.84
CA HIS A 368 11.01 -2.58 -12.66
C HIS A 368 10.56 -3.72 -11.74
N GLY A 369 9.86 -4.69 -12.31
CA GLY A 369 9.40 -5.83 -11.53
C GLY A 369 8.71 -6.87 -12.36
N GLU A 370 8.28 -7.93 -11.68
CA GLU A 370 7.56 -9.04 -12.27
C GLU A 370 6.44 -9.52 -11.36
N TYR A 371 5.42 -10.08 -11.97
CA TYR A 371 4.26 -10.66 -11.31
C TYR A 371 3.92 -12.01 -11.95
N HIS A 372 3.69 -13.03 -11.12
CA HIS A 372 3.26 -14.34 -11.55
C HIS A 372 1.74 -14.50 -11.35
N ILE A 373 1.01 -14.66 -12.44
CA ILE A 373 -0.46 -14.68 -12.44
C ILE A 373 -1.03 -15.87 -11.66
N GLU A 374 -0.42 -17.06 -11.79
CA GLU A 374 -0.93 -18.29 -11.17
C GLU A 374 -0.59 -18.39 -9.68
N SER A 375 0.64 -18.04 -9.29
CA SER A 375 1.12 -18.14 -7.91
C SER A 375 0.90 -16.86 -7.11
N THR A 376 0.48 -15.76 -7.75
CA THR A 376 0.32 -14.42 -7.17
C THR A 376 1.61 -13.80 -6.60
N ASP A 377 2.76 -14.44 -6.85
CA ASP A 377 4.07 -13.95 -6.44
C ASP A 377 4.46 -12.69 -7.23
N PHE A 378 5.15 -11.79 -6.57
CA PHE A 378 5.71 -10.61 -7.19
C PHE A 378 7.14 -10.31 -6.72
N ALA A 379 7.90 -9.63 -7.55
CA ALA A 379 9.20 -9.07 -7.20
C ALA A 379 9.38 -7.71 -7.88
N TYR A 380 9.65 -6.65 -7.11
CA TYR A 380 9.85 -5.30 -7.60
C TYR A 380 11.14 -4.71 -7.04
N GLU A 381 11.88 -4.00 -7.90
CA GLU A 381 13.02 -3.17 -7.52
C GLU A 381 12.74 -1.74 -7.92
N PHE A 382 12.98 -0.80 -7.00
CA PHE A 382 12.77 0.62 -7.28
C PHE A 382 13.75 1.52 -6.55
N ASP A 383 13.95 2.69 -7.15
CA ASP A 383 14.63 3.86 -6.61
C ASP A 383 13.60 4.99 -6.52
N SER A 384 13.42 5.56 -5.34
CA SER A 384 12.32 6.47 -5.05
C SER A 384 12.77 7.68 -4.25
N THR A 385 12.30 8.83 -4.69
CA THR A 385 12.31 10.09 -3.94
C THR A 385 10.89 10.58 -3.64
N LEU A 386 9.92 9.67 -3.62
CA LEU A 386 8.54 9.99 -3.23
C LEU A 386 8.44 10.23 -1.72
N ASP A 387 7.63 11.21 -1.33
CA ASP A 387 7.31 11.42 0.08
C ASP A 387 6.30 10.36 0.57
N PRO A 388 6.72 9.41 1.43
CA PRO A 388 5.83 8.35 1.88
C PRO A 388 4.65 8.89 2.71
N THR A 389 4.77 10.07 3.33
CA THR A 389 3.67 10.67 4.11
C THR A 389 2.51 11.11 3.23
N LYS A 390 2.76 11.42 1.95
CA LYS A 390 1.75 11.77 0.97
C LYS A 390 1.07 10.54 0.35
N LEU A 391 1.71 9.38 0.45
CA LEU A 391 1.21 8.11 -0.08
C LEU A 391 0.37 7.32 0.92
N GLN A 392 0.15 7.81 2.14
CA GLN A 392 -0.60 7.14 3.21
C GLN A 392 -1.98 6.59 2.78
N PRO A 393 -2.79 7.28 1.94
CA PRO A 393 -4.08 6.76 1.49
C PRO A 393 -3.98 5.46 0.68
N LEU A 394 -2.80 5.17 0.12
CA LEU A 394 -2.52 3.96 -0.66
C LEU A 394 -1.96 2.81 0.19
N MET A 395 -1.55 3.09 1.43
CA MET A 395 -0.88 2.14 2.32
C MET A 395 -1.88 1.28 3.11
N THR A 396 -1.44 0.09 3.49
CA THR A 396 -2.12 -0.74 4.49
C THR A 396 -2.07 -0.07 5.87
N ASN A 397 -2.97 -0.42 6.77
CA ASN A 397 -3.03 0.18 8.11
C ASN A 397 -1.72 0.02 8.90
N ASN A 398 -1.05 -1.13 8.80
CA ASN A 398 0.20 -1.40 9.50
C ASN A 398 1.33 -0.48 9.02
N VAL A 399 1.48 -0.31 7.71
CA VAL A 399 2.50 0.59 7.12
C VAL A 399 2.17 2.05 7.43
N ARG A 400 0.89 2.43 7.37
CA ARG A 400 0.44 3.79 7.70
C ARG A 400 0.82 4.20 9.11
N GLN A 401 0.61 3.34 10.12
CA GLN A 401 0.97 3.62 11.51
C GLN A 401 2.47 3.89 11.71
N ILE A 402 3.32 3.26 10.88
CA ILE A 402 4.77 3.49 10.92
C ILE A 402 5.13 4.83 10.26
N VAL A 403 4.46 5.18 9.18
CA VAL A 403 4.77 6.37 8.38
C VAL A 403 4.10 7.63 8.94
N GLU A 404 2.91 7.52 9.54
CA GLU A 404 2.12 8.65 10.04
C GLU A 404 2.89 9.59 10.99
N PRO A 405 3.74 9.10 11.93
CA PRO A 405 4.50 9.98 12.81
C PRO A 405 5.72 10.63 12.16
N ALA A 406 6.01 10.33 10.90
CA ALA A 406 7.15 10.88 10.17
C ALA A 406 6.77 12.20 9.48
N TRP A 407 7.74 13.09 9.36
CA TRP A 407 7.67 14.28 8.53
C TRP A 407 9.02 14.49 7.84
N PHE A 408 8.99 14.93 6.58
CA PHE A 408 10.18 15.18 5.78
C PHE A 408 10.13 16.60 5.22
N GLU A 409 11.23 17.35 5.36
CA GLU A 409 11.40 18.64 4.69
C GLU A 409 11.66 18.42 3.19
N THR A 410 12.48 17.43 2.88
CA THR A 410 12.73 16.90 1.55
C THR A 410 12.39 15.41 1.54
N PRO A 411 11.75 14.90 0.49
CA PRO A 411 11.43 13.49 0.40
C PRO A 411 12.66 12.60 0.62
N PRO A 412 12.51 11.45 1.31
CA PRO A 412 13.63 10.53 1.53
C PRO A 412 14.03 9.83 0.22
N HIS A 413 15.29 9.48 0.09
CA HIS A 413 15.77 8.58 -0.96
C HIS A 413 15.65 7.13 -0.48
N ILE A 414 14.92 6.31 -1.21
CA ILE A 414 14.63 4.92 -0.86
C ILE A 414 14.96 4.03 -2.04
N ILE A 415 15.93 3.14 -1.88
CA ILE A 415 16.21 2.07 -2.83
C ILE A 415 15.71 0.78 -2.21
N ALA A 416 14.80 0.08 -2.86
CA ALA A 416 14.22 -1.12 -2.28
C ALA A 416 13.99 -2.24 -3.29
N LYS A 417 14.12 -3.47 -2.78
CA LYS A 417 13.65 -4.71 -3.41
C LYS A 417 12.54 -5.27 -2.55
N VAL A 418 11.38 -5.47 -3.16
CA VAL A 418 10.19 -5.97 -2.48
C VAL A 418 9.73 -7.22 -3.20
N SER A 419 9.49 -8.29 -2.49
CA SER A 419 8.93 -9.53 -3.04
C SER A 419 7.92 -10.13 -2.08
N GLY A 420 7.03 -10.97 -2.59
CA GLY A 420 6.01 -11.60 -1.76
C GLY A 420 4.90 -12.20 -2.59
N ASP A 421 3.82 -12.52 -1.92
CA ASP A 421 2.58 -13.00 -2.49
C ASP A 421 1.46 -12.00 -2.15
N PHE A 422 0.69 -11.55 -3.14
CA PHE A 422 -0.43 -10.62 -2.91
C PHE A 422 -1.57 -11.21 -2.07
N VAL A 423 -1.68 -12.52 -2.01
CA VAL A 423 -2.70 -13.23 -1.23
C VAL A 423 -2.24 -13.50 0.20
N ASP A 424 -0.92 -13.67 0.40
CA ASP A 424 -0.31 -13.90 1.71
C ASP A 424 0.59 -12.71 2.13
N PRO A 425 0.08 -11.76 2.93
CA PRO A 425 0.86 -10.62 3.41
C PRO A 425 2.06 -11.01 4.29
N ASP A 426 2.06 -12.20 4.89
CA ASP A 426 3.17 -12.68 5.72
C ASP A 426 4.37 -13.15 4.89
N ALA A 427 4.14 -13.42 3.60
CA ALA A 427 5.19 -13.75 2.64
C ALA A 427 5.99 -12.52 2.15
N PHE A 428 5.64 -11.30 2.56
CA PHE A 428 6.35 -10.10 2.13
C PHE A 428 7.78 -10.05 2.65
N ALA A 429 8.69 -9.81 1.72
CA ALA A 429 10.10 -9.59 1.98
C ALA A 429 10.53 -8.21 1.45
N TYR A 430 11.25 -7.46 2.27
CA TYR A 430 11.80 -6.16 1.92
C TYR A 430 13.31 -6.17 2.13
N ASP A 431 14.05 -5.61 1.18
CA ASP A 431 15.46 -5.26 1.33
C ASP A 431 15.58 -3.80 0.87
N ALA A 432 15.73 -2.87 1.81
CA ALA A 432 15.65 -1.45 1.52
C ALA A 432 16.80 -0.68 2.16
N GLN A 433 17.28 0.31 1.46
CA GLN A 433 18.14 1.36 1.97
C GLN A 433 17.34 2.66 1.98
N ILE A 434 17.33 3.34 3.14
CA ILE A 434 16.64 4.60 3.33
C ILE A 434 17.68 5.65 3.71
N ASP A 435 17.56 6.82 3.10
CA ASP A 435 18.37 8.00 3.40
C ASP A 435 17.46 9.24 3.39
N ALA A 436 17.37 9.91 4.54
CA ALA A 436 16.50 11.07 4.73
C ALA A 436 17.31 12.23 5.35
N HIS A 437 17.11 13.42 4.82
CA HIS A 437 17.71 14.65 5.33
C HIS A 437 16.63 15.56 5.88
N ARG A 438 16.92 16.23 7.00
CA ARG A 438 15.99 17.17 7.67
C ARG A 438 14.57 16.60 7.78
N CYS A 439 14.44 15.64 8.65
CA CYS A 439 13.19 14.95 8.92
C CYS A 439 12.83 15.00 10.41
N SER A 440 11.64 14.53 10.74
CA SER A 440 11.26 14.26 12.12
C SER A 440 10.49 12.97 12.24
N TYR A 441 10.62 12.33 13.40
CA TYR A 441 9.82 11.15 13.75
C TYR A 441 9.28 11.29 15.16
N ARG A 442 7.96 11.13 15.35
CA ARG A 442 7.26 11.38 16.63
C ARG A 442 7.62 12.72 17.26
N GLY A 443 7.76 13.77 16.46
CA GLY A 443 8.09 15.11 16.90
C GLY A 443 9.57 15.35 17.25
N VAL A 444 10.42 14.32 17.12
CA VAL A 444 11.88 14.48 17.31
C VAL A 444 12.52 14.85 15.97
N GLY A 445 13.08 16.05 15.88
CA GLY A 445 13.77 16.54 14.70
C GLY A 445 15.13 15.88 14.50
N LEU A 446 15.44 15.54 13.25
CA LEU A 446 16.68 14.89 12.81
C LEU A 446 17.26 15.67 11.64
N GLU A 447 18.56 15.92 11.65
CA GLU A 447 19.29 16.48 10.52
C GLU A 447 19.46 15.42 9.41
N GLY A 448 19.58 14.15 9.81
CA GLY A 448 19.67 13.02 8.91
C GLY A 448 19.21 11.73 9.57
N ALA A 449 18.67 10.82 8.75
CA ALA A 449 18.33 9.46 9.15
C ALA A 449 18.66 8.49 8.03
N SER A 450 19.44 7.46 8.31
CA SER A 450 19.77 6.42 7.34
C SER A 450 19.73 5.04 7.98
N ALA A 451 19.32 4.03 7.19
CA ALA A 451 19.31 2.64 7.62
C ALA A 451 19.25 1.69 6.43
N ARG A 452 19.70 0.47 6.62
CA ARG A 452 19.39 -0.69 5.77
C ARG A 452 18.41 -1.58 6.50
N LEU A 453 17.31 -1.89 5.84
CA LEU A 453 16.21 -2.67 6.37
C LEU A 453 16.10 -3.98 5.60
N ARG A 454 15.96 -5.09 6.31
CA ARG A 454 15.60 -6.37 5.73
C ARG A 454 14.46 -7.00 6.51
N LEU A 455 13.32 -7.16 5.87
CA LEU A 455 12.18 -7.88 6.43
C LEU A 455 12.02 -9.21 5.70
N ARG A 456 11.92 -10.30 6.43
CA ARG A 456 11.58 -11.63 5.93
C ARG A 456 10.87 -12.43 7.02
N GLU A 457 9.82 -13.14 6.68
CA GLU A 457 9.09 -14.03 7.62
C GLU A 457 8.73 -13.31 8.93
N SER A 458 8.21 -12.07 8.82
CA SER A 458 7.89 -11.22 9.98
C SER A 458 9.08 -10.90 10.90
N ARG A 459 10.32 -10.95 10.37
CA ARG A 459 11.56 -10.57 11.06
C ARG A 459 12.20 -9.38 10.38
N LEU A 460 12.34 -8.28 11.10
CA LEU A 460 12.98 -7.06 10.64
C LEU A 460 14.41 -6.96 11.17
N ASP A 461 15.37 -6.91 10.28
CA ASP A 461 16.78 -6.64 10.56
C ASP A 461 17.10 -5.21 10.08
N VAL A 462 17.49 -4.34 11.01
CA VAL A 462 17.88 -2.95 10.75
C VAL A 462 19.38 -2.84 11.00
N ARG A 463 20.13 -2.58 9.95
CA ARG A 463 21.58 -2.40 9.99
C ARG A 463 21.96 -0.97 9.61
N ASP A 464 23.16 -0.59 10.02
CA ASP A 464 23.73 0.72 9.73
C ASP A 464 22.77 1.87 10.08
N LEU A 465 21.94 1.66 11.13
CA LEU A 465 21.06 2.70 11.63
C LEU A 465 21.91 3.90 12.06
N ARG A 466 21.59 5.06 11.55
CA ARG A 466 22.19 6.32 11.91
C ARG A 466 21.11 7.39 11.93
N LEU A 467 20.95 8.02 13.10
CA LEU A 467 20.07 9.15 13.31
C LEU A 467 20.94 10.32 13.71
N GLU A 468 20.98 11.35 12.92
CA GLU A 468 21.82 12.54 13.12
C GLU A 468 20.99 13.69 13.66
N ARG A 469 21.52 14.34 14.68
CA ARG A 469 20.97 15.54 15.26
C ARG A 469 22.06 16.63 15.35
N ARG A 470 21.63 17.84 15.61
CA ARG A 470 22.54 18.99 15.77
C ARG A 470 23.56 18.80 16.90
N GLU A 471 23.13 18.16 17.97
CA GLU A 471 23.90 17.94 19.19
C GLU A 471 24.57 16.57 19.27
N GLY A 472 24.34 15.69 18.31
CA GLY A 472 24.94 14.36 18.30
C GLY A 472 24.22 13.35 17.42
N ASP A 473 24.46 12.06 17.65
CA ASP A 473 23.90 11.01 16.83
C ASP A 473 23.57 9.74 17.62
N VAL A 474 22.72 8.89 17.00
CA VAL A 474 22.45 7.52 17.45
C VAL A 474 22.80 6.57 16.31
N ARG A 475 23.56 5.52 16.61
CA ARG A 475 23.98 4.49 15.65
C ARG A 475 23.75 3.11 16.21
N GLY A 476 23.55 2.13 15.32
CA GLY A 476 23.51 0.74 15.75
C GLY A 476 22.73 -0.17 14.86
N THR A 477 22.24 -1.26 15.47
CA THR A 477 21.47 -2.31 14.81
C THR A 477 20.25 -2.67 15.66
N LEU A 478 19.17 -3.05 14.96
CA LEU A 478 17.95 -3.56 15.58
C LEU A 478 17.55 -4.85 14.86
N PHE A 479 17.06 -5.82 15.61
CA PHE A 479 16.45 -7.03 15.06
C PHE A 479 15.12 -7.28 15.78
N ALA A 480 14.01 -7.16 15.07
CA ALA A 480 12.67 -7.40 15.60
C ALA A 480 12.08 -8.69 15.02
N ASP A 481 11.61 -9.57 15.88
CA ASP A 481 10.82 -10.76 15.54
C ASP A 481 9.37 -10.47 15.94
N PHE A 482 8.52 -10.15 14.96
CA PHE A 482 7.13 -9.77 15.20
C PHE A 482 6.27 -10.95 15.64
N ASN A 483 6.64 -12.19 15.24
CA ASN A 483 5.92 -13.40 15.65
C ASN A 483 6.16 -13.74 17.12
N ARG A 484 7.33 -13.33 17.66
CA ARG A 484 7.73 -13.56 19.05
C ARG A 484 7.62 -12.30 19.89
N HIS A 485 7.15 -11.20 19.33
CA HIS A 485 7.07 -9.87 19.95
C HIS A 485 8.38 -9.49 20.67
N ARG A 486 9.53 -9.72 20.02
CA ARG A 486 10.86 -9.59 20.60
C ARG A 486 11.75 -8.67 19.77
N VAL A 487 12.47 -7.77 20.44
CA VAL A 487 13.41 -6.86 19.81
C VAL A 487 14.78 -7.01 20.44
N ASN A 488 15.80 -7.33 19.64
CA ASN A 488 17.21 -7.27 20.00
C ASN A 488 17.79 -5.95 19.49
N PHE A 489 18.68 -5.33 20.24
CA PHE A 489 19.31 -4.09 19.84
C PHE A 489 20.76 -3.98 20.33
N ASP A 490 21.57 -3.25 19.56
CA ASP A 490 22.92 -2.80 19.93
C ASP A 490 23.06 -1.37 19.41
N LEU A 491 23.02 -0.40 20.32
CA LEU A 491 22.93 1.02 20.02
C LEU A 491 24.03 1.79 20.74
N ALA A 492 24.60 2.76 20.07
CA ALA A 492 25.45 3.78 20.63
C ALA A 492 24.83 5.15 20.34
N ALA A 493 24.70 5.98 21.37
CA ALA A 493 24.13 7.31 21.28
C ALA A 493 25.11 8.35 21.83
N HIS A 494 25.32 9.40 21.07
CA HIS A 494 26.02 10.62 21.47
C HIS A 494 25.01 11.77 21.45
N ALA A 495 23.94 11.66 22.24
CA ALA A 495 22.83 12.58 22.21
C ALA A 495 22.16 12.68 23.58
N ASN A 496 21.52 13.82 23.87
CA ASN A 496 20.76 14.02 25.10
C ASN A 496 19.55 13.06 25.16
N PRO A 497 19.47 12.14 26.14
CA PRO A 497 18.39 11.16 26.25
C PRO A 497 16.99 11.79 26.33
N SER A 498 16.83 12.94 26.97
CA SER A 498 15.54 13.62 27.10
C SER A 498 15.01 14.11 25.74
N GLU A 499 15.91 14.49 24.82
CA GLU A 499 15.54 14.99 23.50
C GLU A 499 15.23 13.91 22.50
N ILE A 500 15.80 12.70 22.68
CA ILE A 500 15.54 11.55 21.82
C ILE A 500 14.48 10.60 22.40
N ALA A 501 14.05 10.81 23.65
CA ALA A 501 13.04 9.95 24.30
C ALA A 501 11.73 9.85 23.50
N GLY A 502 11.36 10.90 22.77
CA GLY A 502 10.19 10.92 21.90
C GLY A 502 10.20 9.83 20.84
N LEU A 503 11.38 9.40 20.35
CA LEU A 503 11.50 8.29 19.40
C LEU A 503 10.94 6.98 19.96
N LEU A 504 11.08 6.78 21.29
CA LEU A 504 10.59 5.61 22.02
C LEU A 504 9.14 5.74 22.48
N GLY A 505 8.54 6.93 22.32
CA GLY A 505 7.15 7.22 22.64
C GLY A 505 6.92 7.94 23.97
N GLU A 506 5.67 8.25 24.28
CA GLU A 506 5.26 9.07 25.43
C GLU A 506 5.71 8.52 26.80
N LYS A 507 5.71 7.19 26.95
CA LYS A 507 6.13 6.55 28.21
C LYS A 507 7.59 6.86 28.53
N ALA A 508 8.46 6.82 27.51
CA ALA A 508 9.87 7.17 27.66
C ALA A 508 10.05 8.66 28.00
N VAL A 509 9.30 9.56 27.38
CA VAL A 509 9.31 11.00 27.69
C VAL A 509 8.92 11.23 29.14
N LYS A 510 7.85 10.62 29.63
CA LYS A 510 7.41 10.73 31.03
C LYS A 510 8.46 10.20 32.02
N THR A 511 9.11 9.08 31.69
CA THR A 511 10.15 8.47 32.50
C THR A 511 11.40 9.39 32.60
N MET A 512 11.76 10.07 31.52
CA MET A 512 12.93 10.95 31.47
C MET A 512 12.67 12.35 32.03
N ALA A 513 11.42 12.78 32.22
CA ALA A 513 11.05 14.11 32.63
C ALA A 513 11.71 14.60 33.93
N PRO A 514 11.95 13.76 35.00
CA PRO A 514 12.63 14.19 36.23
C PRO A 514 14.15 14.43 36.08
N TYR A 515 14.73 13.91 35.01
CA TYR A 515 16.18 13.96 34.78
C TYR A 515 16.51 15.08 33.79
N ARG A 516 17.63 15.76 34.07
CA ARG A 516 18.22 16.73 33.14
C ARG A 516 19.61 16.24 32.76
N PHE A 517 19.83 16.10 31.49
CA PHE A 517 21.12 15.67 30.94
C PHE A 517 21.81 16.89 30.31
N GLY A 518 23.09 17.03 30.53
CA GLY A 518 23.89 18.02 29.83
C GLY A 518 24.09 17.68 28.36
N PRO A 519 24.71 18.58 27.62
CA PRO A 519 24.82 18.47 26.15
C PRO A 519 25.68 17.31 25.67
N ARG A 520 26.55 16.75 26.54
CA ARG A 520 27.41 15.62 26.20
C ARG A 520 26.98 14.41 27.02
N THR A 521 26.22 13.55 26.35
CA THR A 521 25.81 12.23 26.88
C THR A 521 26.24 11.15 25.92
N ASP A 522 27.05 10.23 26.41
CA ASP A 522 27.47 9.04 25.70
C ASP A 522 26.78 7.82 26.31
N ALA A 523 26.05 7.07 25.49
CA ALA A 523 25.38 5.86 25.94
C ALA A 523 25.66 4.71 24.97
N LYS A 524 25.95 3.52 25.52
CA LYS A 524 26.01 2.28 24.74
C LYS A 524 25.06 1.28 25.38
N ALA A 525 24.08 0.83 24.63
CA ALA A 525 23.04 -0.05 25.13
C ALA A 525 22.87 -1.26 24.20
N ARG A 526 22.79 -2.45 24.79
CA ARG A 526 22.55 -3.71 24.06
C ARG A 526 21.65 -4.63 24.85
N GLY A 527 20.83 -5.39 24.14
CA GLY A 527 19.98 -6.35 24.83
C GLY A 527 18.82 -6.83 24.00
N VAL A 528 17.87 -7.38 24.73
CA VAL A 528 16.63 -7.97 24.21
C VAL A 528 15.47 -7.42 25.03
N ILE A 529 14.42 -6.99 24.36
CA ILE A 529 13.11 -6.67 24.95
C ILE A 529 12.11 -7.72 24.46
N ASP A 530 11.45 -8.38 25.40
CA ASP A 530 10.36 -9.31 25.14
C ASP A 530 9.07 -8.65 25.63
N PHE A 531 8.15 -8.38 24.71
CA PHE A 531 6.91 -7.65 25.02
C PHE A 531 5.82 -8.55 25.60
N ASP A 532 5.89 -9.88 25.36
CA ASP A 532 4.93 -10.84 25.90
C ASP A 532 5.35 -11.38 27.27
N LYS A 533 6.65 -11.49 27.48
CA LYS A 533 7.25 -12.03 28.70
C LYS A 533 8.27 -11.07 29.28
N PRO A 534 7.84 -10.12 30.11
CA PRO A 534 8.74 -9.13 30.71
C PRO A 534 9.96 -9.76 31.40
N GLU A 535 9.82 -10.97 31.97
CA GLU A 535 10.90 -11.76 32.54
C GLU A 535 11.97 -12.21 31.51
N GLY A 536 11.62 -12.22 30.21
CA GLY A 536 12.53 -12.47 29.11
C GLY A 536 13.34 -11.24 28.66
N THR A 537 13.03 -10.08 29.22
CA THR A 537 13.72 -8.83 28.89
C THR A 537 15.05 -8.75 29.63
N LEU A 538 16.11 -8.57 28.85
CA LEU A 538 17.49 -8.44 29.36
C LEU A 538 18.21 -7.37 28.54
N TRP A 539 18.68 -6.31 29.19
CA TRP A 539 19.53 -5.32 28.52
C TRP A 539 20.52 -4.71 29.48
N ALA A 540 21.62 -4.22 28.93
CA ALA A 540 22.60 -3.45 29.66
C ALA A 540 22.92 -2.16 28.90
N ALA A 541 23.10 -1.08 29.65
CA ALA A 541 23.51 0.20 29.13
C ALA A 541 24.61 0.82 29.97
N HIS A 542 25.67 1.30 29.33
CA HIS A 542 26.70 2.13 29.98
C HIS A 542 26.47 3.58 29.53
N VAL A 543 26.33 4.46 30.50
CA VAL A 543 26.01 5.89 30.27
C VAL A 543 27.05 6.77 30.94
N VAL A 544 27.54 7.74 30.21
CA VAL A 544 28.41 8.83 30.73
C VAL A 544 27.78 10.15 30.34
N ASN A 545 27.57 11.02 31.28
CA ASN A 545 26.94 12.33 31.06
C ASN A 545 27.73 13.45 31.72
N GLU A 546 27.90 14.57 31.04
CA GLU A 546 28.46 15.82 31.59
C GLU A 546 27.32 16.77 31.88
N GLY A 547 27.18 17.20 33.17
CA GLY A 547 26.11 18.10 33.61
C GLY A 547 24.77 17.40 33.92
N PHE A 548 24.83 16.28 34.64
CA PHE A 548 23.65 15.55 35.10
C PHE A 548 22.94 16.23 36.28
N SER A 549 21.62 16.28 36.25
CA SER A 549 20.82 16.74 37.38
C SER A 549 19.59 15.84 37.59
N TYR A 550 19.29 15.60 38.84
CA TYR A 550 18.08 14.95 39.29
C TYR A 550 17.48 15.71 40.47
N TRP A 551 16.22 16.12 40.37
CA TRP A 551 15.53 17.00 41.33
C TRP A 551 16.33 18.31 41.54
N LYS A 552 16.88 18.57 42.73
CA LYS A 552 17.73 19.72 43.08
C LYS A 552 19.24 19.44 43.09
N PHE A 553 19.62 18.17 42.89
CA PHE A 553 21.02 17.76 42.94
C PHE A 553 21.63 17.81 41.53
N THR A 554 22.87 18.27 41.48
CA THR A 554 23.66 18.40 40.28
C THR A 554 24.99 17.68 40.39
N ALA A 555 25.45 17.11 39.30
CA ALA A 555 26.77 16.52 39.17
C ALA A 555 27.42 17.03 37.89
N ASP A 556 28.68 17.44 37.95
CA ASP A 556 29.42 17.96 36.80
C ASP A 556 29.64 16.84 35.76
N ARG A 557 29.85 15.62 36.23
CA ARG A 557 29.95 14.41 35.45
C ARG A 557 29.36 13.24 36.22
N ALA A 558 28.61 12.37 35.51
CA ALA A 558 28.10 11.13 36.09
C ALA A 558 28.27 9.98 35.08
N GLN A 559 28.60 8.80 35.58
CA GLN A 559 28.63 7.58 34.82
C GLN A 559 27.97 6.44 35.59
N ALA A 560 27.35 5.52 34.86
CA ALA A 560 26.71 4.33 35.42
C ALA A 560 26.59 3.21 34.41
N THR A 561 26.51 1.98 34.92
CA THR A 561 26.11 0.79 34.16
C THR A 561 24.73 0.36 34.63
N LEU A 562 23.73 0.45 33.75
CA LEU A 562 22.37 0.00 33.99
C LEU A 562 22.22 -1.42 33.45
N VAL A 563 21.67 -2.31 34.25
CA VAL A 563 21.37 -3.68 33.87
C VAL A 563 19.91 -3.96 34.20
N PHE A 564 19.15 -4.36 33.20
CA PHE A 564 17.75 -4.78 33.38
C PHE A 564 17.63 -6.28 33.12
N THR A 565 17.08 -7.01 34.05
CA THR A 565 16.82 -8.44 33.94
C THR A 565 15.68 -8.84 34.87
N ASN A 566 14.78 -9.70 34.41
CA ASN A 566 13.72 -10.29 35.24
C ASN A 566 12.94 -9.24 36.08
N ASN A 567 12.46 -8.17 35.44
CA ASN A 567 11.76 -7.05 36.07
C ASN A 567 12.59 -6.30 37.16
N THR A 568 13.88 -6.51 37.19
CA THR A 568 14.81 -5.83 38.09
C THR A 568 15.73 -4.94 37.28
N MET A 569 15.91 -3.69 37.67
CA MET A 569 16.91 -2.79 37.12
C MET A 569 17.97 -2.52 38.20
N GLU A 570 19.21 -2.75 37.87
CA GLU A 570 20.36 -2.42 38.70
C GLU A 570 21.16 -1.29 38.06
N ILE A 571 21.51 -0.31 38.84
CA ILE A 571 22.44 0.77 38.50
C ILE A 571 23.75 0.47 39.23
N ASN A 572 24.71 -0.05 38.49
CA ASN A 572 26.02 -0.46 39.01
C ASN A 572 27.07 0.59 38.66
N ASP A 573 28.14 0.63 39.43
CA ASP A 573 29.31 1.46 39.21
C ASP A 573 28.96 2.95 39.02
N PHE A 574 27.92 3.41 39.74
CA PHE A 574 27.59 4.83 39.72
C PHE A 574 28.75 5.61 40.31
N ASP A 575 29.35 6.51 39.54
CA ASP A 575 30.42 7.42 39.94
C ASP A 575 30.13 8.82 39.40
N ALA A 576 30.11 9.81 40.25
CA ALA A 576 29.78 11.17 39.84
C ALA A 576 30.70 12.20 40.52
N GLU A 577 31.05 13.24 39.77
CA GLU A 577 31.66 14.47 40.32
C GLU A 577 30.54 15.32 40.92
N PHE A 578 30.48 15.37 42.26
CA PHE A 578 29.36 15.86 43.01
C PHE A 578 29.79 16.97 43.95
N TYR A 579 29.41 18.21 43.64
CA TYR A 579 29.78 19.41 44.43
C TYR A 579 31.26 19.45 44.82
N SER A 580 32.15 19.35 43.82
CA SER A 580 33.60 19.33 43.95
C SER A 580 34.17 18.11 44.71
N GLY A 581 33.33 17.16 45.10
CA GLY A 581 33.67 15.85 45.65
C GLY A 581 33.26 14.72 44.71
N LYS A 582 33.12 13.52 45.26
CA LYS A 582 32.68 12.33 44.53
C LYS A 582 31.48 11.69 45.21
N LEU A 583 30.54 11.23 44.38
CA LEU A 583 29.42 10.37 44.80
C LEU A 583 29.54 9.05 44.08
N ARG A 584 29.59 7.95 44.83
CA ARG A 584 29.61 6.60 44.31
C ARG A 584 28.49 5.78 44.90
N GLY A 585 27.96 4.84 44.12
CA GLY A 585 26.87 4.05 44.65
C GLY A 585 26.39 2.92 43.74
N HIS A 586 25.35 2.31 44.24
CA HIS A 586 24.59 1.27 43.59
C HIS A 586 23.10 1.50 43.84
N ALA A 587 22.24 1.18 42.89
CA ALA A 587 20.80 1.25 43.12
C ALA A 587 20.13 0.02 42.45
N GLY A 588 19.17 -0.55 43.15
CA GLY A 588 18.33 -1.63 42.66
C GLY A 588 16.86 -1.20 42.62
N PHE A 589 16.15 -1.58 41.56
CA PHE A 589 14.70 -1.38 41.41
C PHE A 589 14.07 -2.69 41.05
N ILE A 590 13.02 -3.09 41.75
CA ILE A 590 12.20 -4.27 41.41
C ILE A 590 10.85 -3.75 41.01
N PHE A 591 10.50 -3.94 39.73
CA PHE A 591 9.22 -3.50 39.16
C PHE A 591 8.17 -4.59 39.43
N SER A 592 7.06 -4.18 40.03
CA SER A 592 5.89 -5.03 40.27
C SER A 592 4.63 -4.30 39.77
N ASP A 593 3.55 -5.04 39.59
CA ASP A 593 2.28 -4.50 39.08
C ASP A 593 1.63 -3.46 40.00
N THR A 594 1.98 -3.47 41.30
CA THR A 594 1.38 -2.58 42.28
C THR A 594 2.30 -1.41 42.66
N ASP A 595 3.42 -1.72 43.34
CA ASP A 595 4.35 -0.71 43.82
C ASP A 595 5.81 -1.17 43.62
N PRO A 596 6.61 -0.49 42.80
CA PRO A 596 8.01 -0.82 42.66
C PRO A 596 8.75 -0.60 43.99
N SER A 597 9.62 -1.56 44.35
CA SER A 597 10.55 -1.39 45.46
C SER A 597 11.91 -0.93 44.96
N TYR A 598 12.60 -0.18 45.77
CA TYR A 598 13.93 0.31 45.43
C TYR A 598 14.87 0.27 46.64
N ASN A 599 16.14 0.10 46.33
CA ASN A 599 17.25 0.14 47.27
C ASN A 599 18.34 1.05 46.70
N PHE A 600 18.85 1.93 47.52
CA PHE A 600 19.98 2.83 47.22
C PHE A 600 21.09 2.59 48.23
N GLU A 601 22.29 2.39 47.75
CA GLU A 601 23.51 2.39 48.56
C GLU A 601 24.49 3.39 47.94
N PHE A 602 24.89 4.39 48.70
CA PHE A 602 25.79 5.40 48.17
C PHE A 602 26.80 5.91 49.23
N SER A 603 27.94 6.38 48.72
CA SER A 603 28.98 7.02 49.49
C SER A 603 29.36 8.37 48.86
N VAL A 604 29.52 9.37 49.68
CA VAL A 604 29.98 10.70 49.29
C VAL A 604 31.40 10.89 49.86
N ASP A 605 32.32 11.39 49.07
CA ASP A 605 33.67 11.73 49.48
C ASP A 605 33.98 13.20 49.19
N ARG A 606 34.16 14.00 50.24
CA ARG A 606 34.61 15.39 50.25
C ARG A 606 33.73 16.36 49.43
N ALA A 607 32.42 16.16 49.41
CA ALA A 607 31.51 17.09 48.74
C ALA A 607 31.40 18.42 49.49
N ASP A 608 31.32 19.54 48.77
CA ASP A 608 31.18 20.88 49.36
C ASP A 608 29.76 21.07 49.91
N VAL A 609 29.70 21.18 51.26
CA VAL A 609 28.43 21.31 52.02
C VAL A 609 27.69 22.60 51.68
N ARG A 610 28.36 23.70 51.41
CA ARG A 610 27.72 24.98 51.06
C ARG A 610 26.92 24.81 49.75
N ASN A 611 27.57 24.32 48.71
CA ASN A 611 26.97 24.13 47.40
C ASN A 611 25.81 23.13 47.48
N LEU A 612 25.99 22.02 48.21
CA LEU A 612 24.94 21.02 48.43
C LEU A 612 23.69 21.60 49.11
N LEU A 613 23.89 22.30 50.23
CA LEU A 613 22.78 22.90 50.97
C LEU A 613 22.13 24.05 50.21
N SER A 614 22.92 24.88 49.51
CA SER A 614 22.38 25.96 48.67
C SER A 614 21.46 25.42 47.57
N ALA A 615 21.77 24.28 46.99
CA ALA A 615 20.91 23.62 45.98
C ALA A 615 19.61 23.12 46.61
N VAL A 616 19.63 22.57 47.81
CA VAL A 616 18.43 22.07 48.51
C VAL A 616 17.53 23.20 48.98
N GLU A 617 18.13 24.28 49.57
CA GLU A 617 17.41 25.39 50.20
C GLU A 617 16.97 26.49 49.23
N ASP A 618 17.41 26.44 47.96
CA ASP A 618 17.22 27.49 46.93
C ASP A 618 17.73 28.89 47.38
N ARG A 619 18.71 28.93 48.28
CA ARG A 619 19.36 30.15 48.79
C ARG A 619 20.83 29.84 49.12
N GLU A 620 21.69 30.85 49.15
CA GLU A 620 23.09 30.68 49.53
C GLU A 620 23.18 30.23 51.01
N SER A 621 23.78 29.03 51.20
CA SER A 621 24.01 28.51 52.54
C SER A 621 25.27 29.11 53.16
N THR A 622 25.20 29.43 54.44
CA THR A 622 26.33 29.90 55.26
C THR A 622 27.09 28.74 55.93
N VAL A 623 26.52 27.54 55.90
CA VAL A 623 27.16 26.33 56.41
C VAL A 623 28.19 25.87 55.39
N THR A 624 29.41 25.59 55.84
CA THR A 624 30.53 25.18 55.00
C THR A 624 31.16 23.88 55.53
N GLY A 625 31.98 23.25 54.71
CA GLY A 625 32.73 22.04 55.07
C GLY A 625 32.81 21.03 53.94
N LEU A 626 33.55 19.98 54.20
CA LEU A 626 33.69 18.85 53.26
C LEU A 626 32.96 17.63 53.82
N LEU A 627 31.88 17.24 53.16
CA LEU A 627 31.05 16.08 53.54
C LEU A 627 31.65 14.79 53.05
N THR A 628 31.86 13.85 53.96
CA THR A 628 32.14 12.45 53.63
C THR A 628 31.12 11.59 54.38
N GLY A 629 30.53 10.60 53.73
CA GLY A 629 29.50 9.77 54.35
C GLY A 629 29.06 8.61 53.49
N GLN A 630 28.22 7.78 54.07
CA GLN A 630 27.57 6.68 53.36
C GLN A 630 26.15 6.49 53.87
N ALA A 631 25.27 6.02 53.00
CA ALA A 631 23.89 5.72 53.35
C ALA A 631 23.33 4.59 52.56
N THR A 632 22.43 3.83 53.17
CA THR A 632 21.57 2.85 52.54
C THR A 632 20.13 3.29 52.76
N ILE A 633 19.34 3.31 51.71
CA ILE A 633 17.94 3.73 51.73
C ILE A 633 17.10 2.71 50.97
N ASP A 634 16.05 2.22 51.59
CA ASP A 634 15.06 1.30 51.01
C ASP A 634 13.71 2.00 50.99
N GLY A 635 12.93 1.76 49.93
CA GLY A 635 11.62 2.34 49.79
C GLY A 635 10.69 1.54 48.88
N ARG A 636 9.41 1.93 48.82
CA ARG A 636 8.38 1.32 48.03
C ARG A 636 7.45 2.36 47.44
N GLY A 637 7.27 2.36 46.12
CA GLY A 637 6.42 3.30 45.42
C GLY A 637 6.78 4.75 45.71
N THR A 638 5.77 5.57 45.96
CA THR A 638 5.92 6.98 46.35
C THR A 638 5.57 7.22 47.81
N ASP A 639 5.38 6.17 48.61
CA ASP A 639 5.02 6.28 50.02
C ASP A 639 6.25 6.64 50.87
N LEU A 640 6.30 7.88 51.34
CA LEU A 640 7.32 8.33 52.27
C LEU A 640 7.28 7.61 53.62
N GLY A 641 6.15 6.99 54.00
CA GLY A 641 6.03 6.17 55.20
C GLY A 641 6.74 4.82 55.08
N ALA A 642 6.88 4.32 53.85
CA ALA A 642 7.61 3.10 53.57
C ALA A 642 9.14 3.31 53.44
N LEU A 643 9.62 4.55 53.54
CA LEU A 643 11.04 4.87 53.44
C LEU A 643 11.77 4.48 54.72
N SER A 644 12.79 3.67 54.56
CA SER A 644 13.70 3.27 55.67
C SER A 644 15.13 3.41 55.22
N GLY A 645 16.02 3.62 56.17
CA GLY A 645 17.43 3.76 55.85
C GLY A 645 18.33 3.94 57.05
N LYS A 646 19.62 3.88 56.79
CA LYS A 646 20.67 4.19 57.79
C LYS A 646 21.88 4.75 57.08
N GLY A 647 22.64 5.52 57.82
CA GLY A 647 23.88 6.07 57.27
C GLY A 647 24.74 6.71 58.35
N GLN A 648 25.89 7.14 57.91
CA GLN A 648 26.82 7.93 58.71
C GLN A 648 27.41 9.04 57.87
N LEU A 649 27.65 10.17 58.48
CA LEU A 649 28.25 11.31 57.84
C LEU A 649 29.34 11.93 58.70
N ASN A 650 30.32 12.53 58.06
CA ASN A 650 31.38 13.28 58.65
C ASN A 650 31.62 14.58 57.87
N VAL A 651 31.71 15.68 58.54
CA VAL A 651 32.04 16.97 57.93
C VAL A 651 33.35 17.48 58.50
N ALA A 652 34.33 17.67 57.65
CA ALA A 652 35.63 18.23 58.03
C ALA A 652 35.74 19.71 57.60
N ASP A 653 36.58 20.49 58.32
CA ASP A 653 36.93 21.88 58.01
C ASP A 653 35.71 22.78 57.77
N GLY A 654 34.62 22.53 58.51
CA GLY A 654 33.33 23.18 58.32
C GLY A 654 33.00 24.26 59.32
N ILE A 655 32.28 25.28 58.90
CA ILE A 655 31.61 26.27 59.80
C ILE A 655 30.15 25.80 59.90
N LEU A 656 29.81 25.07 60.97
CA LEU A 656 28.53 24.38 61.12
C LEU A 656 27.58 25.06 62.15
N TRP A 657 28.01 26.12 62.79
CA TRP A 657 27.29 26.77 63.89
C TRP A 657 25.98 27.46 63.43
N GLN A 658 25.83 27.70 62.19
CA GLN A 658 24.61 28.25 61.59
C GLN A 658 23.58 27.14 61.19
N ALA A 659 23.93 25.87 61.33
CA ALA A 659 22.97 24.80 61.22
C ALA A 659 21.90 24.88 62.31
N PRO A 660 20.60 24.63 61.99
CA PRO A 660 19.48 24.86 62.93
C PRO A 660 19.67 24.21 64.29
N VAL A 661 20.30 23.04 64.37
CA VAL A 661 20.55 22.35 65.67
C VAL A 661 21.57 23.05 66.53
N PHE A 662 22.56 23.73 65.97
CA PHE A 662 23.67 24.38 66.67
C PHE A 662 23.63 25.92 66.60
N GLY A 663 22.57 26.50 66.00
CA GLY A 663 22.46 27.93 65.71
C GLY A 663 22.63 28.87 66.95
N ILE A 664 22.32 28.40 68.14
CA ILE A 664 22.51 29.13 69.36
C ILE A 664 23.98 29.48 69.58
N PHE A 665 24.92 28.73 69.06
CA PHE A 665 26.36 29.03 69.25
C PHE A 665 26.93 29.90 68.11
N SER A 666 26.10 30.26 67.09
CA SER A 666 26.56 31.06 65.95
C SER A 666 27.17 32.42 66.32
N GLY A 667 26.66 33.07 67.37
CA GLY A 667 27.20 34.33 67.92
C GLY A 667 28.57 34.19 68.57
N VAL A 668 28.88 33.01 69.13
CA VAL A 668 30.11 32.73 69.85
C VAL A 668 31.19 32.13 68.96
N LEU A 669 30.80 31.17 68.18
CA LEU A 669 31.72 30.35 67.40
C LEU A 669 31.69 30.70 65.90
N GLY A 670 30.89 31.63 65.47
CA GLY A 670 30.44 31.93 64.11
C GLY A 670 31.41 31.68 62.99
N LYS A 671 32.69 32.00 63.12
CA LYS A 671 33.71 31.74 62.07
C LYS A 671 34.68 30.62 62.44
N THR A 672 34.45 29.90 63.54
CA THR A 672 35.35 28.87 64.02
C THR A 672 35.05 27.58 63.21
N LYS A 673 36.08 27.00 62.63
CA LYS A 673 35.94 25.74 61.93
C LYS A 673 35.82 24.56 62.88
N ALA A 674 34.89 23.70 62.69
CA ALA A 674 34.82 22.39 63.33
C ALA A 674 35.98 21.55 62.90
N THR A 675 36.71 21.00 63.85
CA THR A 675 37.79 20.01 63.55
C THR A 675 37.20 18.67 63.24
N ARG A 676 36.00 18.36 63.72
CA ARG A 676 35.27 17.11 63.44
C ARG A 676 33.78 17.37 63.73
N ALA A 677 32.94 16.90 62.76
CA ALA A 677 31.50 16.76 62.93
C ALA A 677 31.08 15.41 62.35
N GLN A 678 30.42 14.58 63.12
CA GLN A 678 30.01 13.25 62.72
C GLN A 678 28.63 12.91 63.26
N ALA A 679 27.89 12.10 62.56
CA ALA A 679 26.64 11.53 62.99
C ALA A 679 26.36 10.21 62.29
N SER A 680 25.77 9.28 63.05
CA SER A 680 25.02 8.17 62.43
C SER A 680 23.54 8.55 62.40
N PHE A 681 22.83 8.13 61.41
CA PHE A 681 21.39 8.40 61.32
C PHE A 681 20.60 7.17 60.85
N THR A 682 19.33 7.17 61.23
CA THR A 682 18.33 6.21 60.73
C THR A 682 17.16 6.95 60.13
N ILE A 683 16.59 6.41 59.08
CA ILE A 683 15.37 6.92 58.43
C ILE A 683 14.25 5.94 58.74
N THR A 684 13.23 6.41 59.48
CA THR A 684 12.03 5.60 59.80
C THR A 684 10.91 6.57 60.13
N ASN A 685 9.66 6.14 59.88
CA ASN A 685 8.46 6.90 60.25
C ASN A 685 8.47 8.37 59.74
N GLN A 686 8.91 8.58 58.52
CA GLN A 686 9.01 9.92 57.89
C GLN A 686 9.94 10.88 58.64
N ALA A 687 10.94 10.37 59.34
CA ALA A 687 11.91 11.19 60.07
C ALA A 687 13.34 10.62 59.94
N VAL A 688 14.31 11.51 59.96
CA VAL A 688 15.74 11.22 60.14
C VAL A 688 16.11 11.38 61.58
N SER A 689 16.53 10.30 62.23
CA SER A 689 16.87 10.28 63.66
C SER A 689 18.35 10.03 63.88
N THR A 690 18.93 10.65 64.87
CA THR A 690 20.34 10.44 65.31
C THR A 690 20.44 10.38 66.81
N GLU A 691 21.32 9.52 67.33
CA GLU A 691 21.61 9.38 68.77
C GLU A 691 23.02 9.80 69.11
N ASP A 692 23.86 10.05 68.12
CA ASP A 692 25.31 10.23 68.31
C ASP A 692 25.92 11.41 67.57
N MET A 693 25.08 12.37 67.13
CA MET A 693 25.60 13.53 66.42
C MET A 693 26.59 14.28 67.31
N GLN A 694 27.80 14.46 66.85
CA GLN A 694 28.88 15.09 67.58
C GLN A 694 29.59 16.15 66.74
N ILE A 695 29.88 17.30 67.33
CA ILE A 695 30.70 18.34 66.73
C ILE A 695 31.80 18.78 67.74
N ALA A 696 33.01 18.98 67.25
CA ALA A 696 34.14 19.41 67.96
C ALA A 696 34.87 20.59 67.27
N ALA A 697 35.26 21.63 68.00
CA ALA A 697 36.03 22.76 67.49
C ALA A 697 36.96 23.31 68.54
N GLY A 698 38.22 22.99 68.43
CA GLY A 698 39.21 23.37 69.44
C GLY A 698 38.86 22.81 70.84
N ALA A 699 38.55 23.67 71.77
CA ALA A 699 38.15 23.31 73.13
C ALA A 699 36.64 23.20 73.37
N PHE A 700 35.82 23.30 72.30
CA PHE A 700 34.36 23.14 72.34
C PHE A 700 33.96 21.79 71.83
N THR A 701 33.05 21.11 72.52
CA THR A 701 32.41 19.87 72.06
C THR A 701 30.89 19.95 72.25
N ALA A 702 30.10 19.44 71.29
CA ALA A 702 28.66 19.30 71.47
C ALA A 702 28.23 17.93 70.98
N GLN A 703 27.29 17.33 71.70
CA GLN A 703 26.62 16.12 71.30
C GLN A 703 25.12 16.38 71.11
N SER A 704 24.51 15.82 70.16
CA SER A 704 23.08 15.97 69.89
C SER A 704 22.43 14.65 69.57
N ARG A 705 21.20 14.46 70.05
CA ARG A 705 20.33 13.34 69.70
C ARG A 705 18.94 13.89 69.45
N GLY A 706 18.23 13.25 68.50
CA GLY A 706 16.90 13.70 68.15
C GLY A 706 16.52 13.34 66.72
N GLN A 707 15.50 13.99 66.25
CA GLN A 707 14.95 13.71 64.91
C GLN A 707 14.56 14.96 64.14
N LEU A 708 14.62 14.83 62.81
CA LEU A 708 14.14 15.79 61.84
C LEU A 708 13.04 15.11 61.04
N GLY A 709 11.80 15.55 61.16
CA GLY A 709 10.67 15.09 60.34
C GLY A 709 10.80 15.54 58.89
N PHE A 710 10.26 14.77 57.95
CA PHE A 710 10.17 15.16 56.53
C PHE A 710 9.29 16.40 56.29
N ASP A 711 8.44 16.75 57.31
CA ASP A 711 7.68 18.01 57.38
C ASP A 711 8.53 19.20 57.87
N GLY A 712 9.83 18.99 58.06
CA GLY A 712 10.80 19.99 58.51
C GLY A 712 10.79 20.27 60.02
N LYS A 713 10.01 19.53 60.83
CA LYS A 713 9.98 19.69 62.28
C LYS A 713 11.25 19.15 62.96
N LEU A 714 11.75 19.92 63.90
CA LEU A 714 12.93 19.57 64.69
C LEU A 714 12.51 19.13 66.10
N ASP A 715 13.11 18.05 66.59
CA ASP A 715 13.05 17.63 68.01
C ASP A 715 14.42 17.05 68.37
N PHE A 716 15.29 18.00 68.91
CA PHE A 716 16.65 17.64 69.26
C PHE A 716 16.93 18.03 70.65
N ARG A 717 17.78 17.25 71.34
CA ARG A 717 18.42 17.57 72.61
C ARG A 717 19.92 17.69 72.37
N VAL A 718 20.48 18.82 72.76
CA VAL A 718 21.90 19.16 72.61
C VAL A 718 22.57 19.36 73.97
N GLU A 719 23.68 18.68 74.14
CA GLU A 719 24.60 18.79 75.28
C GLU A 719 25.93 19.31 74.77
N ALA A 720 26.41 20.45 75.34
CA ALA A 720 27.61 21.10 74.85
C ALA A 720 28.53 21.53 76.06
N GLN A 721 29.82 21.54 75.78
CA GLN A 721 30.81 21.89 76.81
C GLN A 721 32.01 22.67 76.23
N PHE A 722 32.44 23.68 76.90
CA PHE A 722 33.71 24.37 76.67
C PHE A 722 34.77 23.84 77.61
N LEU A 723 35.86 23.31 77.14
CA LEU A 723 36.94 22.69 77.91
C LEU A 723 38.10 23.66 78.22
N ARG A 724 38.19 24.75 77.41
CA ARG A 724 39.23 25.81 77.59
C ARG A 724 38.69 27.21 77.25
N ALA A 725 39.26 28.24 77.80
CA ALA A 725 38.97 29.61 77.41
C ALA A 725 39.36 29.87 75.98
N TRP A 726 38.46 30.48 75.18
CA TRP A 726 38.69 30.83 73.78
C TRP A 726 39.46 32.15 73.69
N PRO A 727 40.59 32.25 72.97
CA PRO A 727 41.32 33.51 72.85
C PRO A 727 40.46 34.62 72.24
N GLY A 728 40.37 35.72 72.87
CA GLY A 728 39.67 36.92 72.39
C GLY A 728 38.18 37.05 72.77
N ILE A 729 37.58 36.09 73.51
CA ILE A 729 36.19 36.19 73.98
C ILE A 729 36.14 36.01 75.52
N GLY A 730 36.31 37.09 76.26
CA GLY A 730 36.41 37.07 77.74
C GLY A 730 35.15 36.56 78.45
N TRP A 731 33.98 36.67 77.92
CA TRP A 731 32.71 36.23 78.51
C TRP A 731 32.48 34.69 78.49
N ILE A 732 33.28 33.94 77.76
CA ILE A 732 33.24 32.45 77.76
C ILE A 732 33.85 31.87 79.06
N SER A 733 34.66 32.61 79.77
CA SER A 733 35.33 32.14 80.97
C SER A 733 34.39 31.49 82.02
N PRO A 734 33.18 32.00 82.30
CA PRO A 734 32.23 31.35 83.21
C PRO A 734 31.62 30.04 82.72
N LEU A 735 31.75 29.76 81.42
CA LEU A 735 31.20 28.55 80.76
C LEU A 735 32.17 27.37 80.70
N ILE A 736 33.44 27.61 81.03
CA ILE A 736 34.49 26.58 81.02
C ILE A 736 34.17 25.43 81.98
N GLY A 737 34.18 24.16 81.48
CA GLY A 737 33.90 23.01 82.30
C GLY A 737 32.43 22.75 82.64
N LYS A 738 31.50 23.66 82.26
CA LYS A 738 30.07 23.46 82.47
C LYS A 738 29.41 22.67 81.31
N LEU A 739 28.55 21.72 81.63
CA LEU A 739 27.65 21.07 80.64
C LEU A 739 26.47 22.01 80.37
N LEU A 740 26.31 22.41 79.11
CA LEU A 740 25.23 23.25 78.64
C LEU A 740 24.22 22.35 77.94
N GLU A 741 22.94 22.47 78.29
CA GLU A 741 21.89 21.60 77.73
C GLU A 741 20.70 22.45 77.29
N TYR A 742 20.22 22.16 76.04
CA TYR A 742 19.03 22.80 75.52
C TYR A 742 18.28 21.84 74.57
N LYS A 743 17.00 22.14 74.40
CA LYS A 743 16.16 21.48 73.41
C LYS A 743 15.92 22.36 72.19
N VAL A 744 15.94 21.77 70.98
CA VAL A 744 15.63 22.47 69.75
C VAL A 744 14.32 21.87 69.21
N GLY A 745 13.33 22.71 69.05
CA GLY A 745 12.05 22.41 68.45
C GLY A 745 11.77 23.40 67.32
N GLY A 746 10.51 23.46 66.85
CA GLY A 746 10.11 24.32 65.77
C GLY A 746 10.38 23.63 64.40
N THR A 747 10.80 24.42 63.44
CA THR A 747 11.12 23.92 62.09
C THR A 747 12.54 24.32 61.66
N ILE A 748 13.04 23.71 60.58
CA ILE A 748 14.35 24.06 59.98
C ILE A 748 14.42 25.60 59.71
N GLY A 749 13.33 26.19 59.21
CA GLY A 749 13.28 27.63 58.88
C GLY A 749 13.04 28.54 60.08
N ASP A 750 12.50 28.05 61.25
CA ASP A 750 12.21 28.74 62.45
C ASP A 750 12.51 27.85 63.65
N PRO A 751 13.82 27.64 64.00
CA PRO A 751 14.22 26.81 65.14
C PRO A 751 13.95 27.48 66.43
N LYS A 752 13.33 26.77 67.38
CA LYS A 752 13.00 27.28 68.72
C LYS A 752 13.87 26.61 69.81
N TYR A 753 14.64 27.38 70.50
CA TYR A 753 15.55 26.88 71.52
C TYR A 753 14.94 27.04 72.95
N ARG A 754 14.88 25.93 73.67
CA ARG A 754 14.42 25.89 75.05
C ARG A 754 15.58 25.47 75.97
N PRO A 755 16.04 26.34 76.81
CA PRO A 755 17.14 26.02 77.74
C PRO A 755 16.67 24.99 78.75
N VAL A 756 17.53 24.00 79.04
CA VAL A 756 17.38 23.02 80.09
C VAL A 756 18.42 23.38 81.17
N ASN A 757 19.68 23.56 80.77
CA ASN A 757 20.76 24.01 81.54
C ASN A 757 21.67 24.94 80.68
N LEU A 758 21.21 26.19 80.43
CA LEU A 758 21.90 27.12 79.54
C LEU A 758 22.04 28.48 80.24
N PRO A 759 23.21 29.09 80.26
CA PRO A 759 23.42 30.46 80.81
C PRO A 759 22.61 31.49 79.99
N LYS A 760 22.13 32.53 80.68
CA LYS A 760 21.31 33.60 80.08
C LYS A 760 22.03 34.33 78.94
N GLU A 761 23.34 34.39 79.00
CA GLU A 761 24.25 35.03 78.04
C GLU A 761 24.26 34.41 76.68
N LEU A 762 23.83 33.14 76.58
CA LEU A 762 23.71 32.38 75.29
C LEU A 762 22.31 32.36 74.67
N LEU A 763 21.33 32.97 75.36
CA LEU A 763 19.98 33.10 74.86
C LEU A 763 19.93 34.19 73.77
N PRO A 764 19.37 33.99 72.63
CA PRO A 764 19.18 35.03 71.61
C PRO A 764 18.36 36.16 72.22
N ASN A 765 18.84 37.42 72.15
CA ASN A 765 18.03 38.57 72.51
C ASN A 765 16.76 38.55 71.69
N ARG A 766 15.60 38.58 72.32
CA ARG A 766 14.27 38.68 71.66
C ARG A 766 14.13 40.04 71.02
#